data_01fae24eb232b56bd9f9ff4b974d1261
#
_entry.id   01fae24eb232b56bd9f9ff4b974d1261
#
_cell.length_a   1.000
_cell.length_b   1.000
_cell.length_c   1.000
_cell.angle_alpha   90.00
_cell.angle_beta   90.00
_cell.angle_gamma   90.00
#
_symmetry.space_group_name_H-M   'P 1'
#
loop_
_entity.id
_entity.type
_entity.pdbx_description
1 polymer ?
#
loop_
_entity_poly.entity_id
_entity_poly.type
_entity_poly.pdbx_seq_one_letter_code
_entity_poly.pdbx_strand_id
1 'polypeptide(L)'
;MPTQPSKRLETFDNPHPERDFTVEIRMPEFTCLCPKTGQPDFATLYLDYVPNRKCVELKSLKLYIWSFRNEGAFHEAVTNTILNDLVSATSPRYMRLRAEFYVRGGIYTNVVVEHRKPGWEPPVAITRLPETEQVSPPPNDMPAATPPAPTEPVTTTRRPAPASPVNPTTPTSGAGSIGRFRMLPRVRRPTSEDETPAGETDPEPEPVDAEPTPPPKDSIYLGIDMGTGGCRVVAINQAGDVLAQVGAPVPMPVKTDGQITQDANLWWKALSSALTNLLKEVPAAKVAAIAVDGTSGTLLLCDKKGNPTLPAMMYNDCRATVEAETILSAASPDSGAQGATSSLAKLLWLQENGMDKKAAHALHQADWIVGKLTDLWGQSDYNNCLKLGYDAQKRLWPEFFKKLGVNEGLLPSVHAPGELIATVSKEIARTFGLSPGTQVMAGTTDGVAAFLAAGGNQVGDGVTSLGSTLVLKLLSNKPLFSAEHGVYSHRLGNRWLTGGASNSGGATLLQYFKVEQMREMTPLLEPDNPTGLHYYPLPDVGERFPIHDPNMQPKLEPLPGNSVTFFQGMLEGIAKIEADGYQLLHKLGGPAVREIRTTGGGSRNPAWQRIREHTLGVSLKRPVSEMAAYGAALLAAGRVEKPT
;
A
#
# COMPACT_ATOMS: atom_id res chain seq x y z
N MET A 1 35.37 15.51 -8.26
CA MET A 1 35.85 16.20 -7.05
C MET A 1 35.33 15.46 -5.85
N PRO A 2 36.13 15.19 -4.82
CA PRO A 2 35.65 14.49 -3.65
C PRO A 2 34.57 15.33 -2.96
N THR A 3 33.40 14.77 -2.77
CA THR A 3 32.31 15.34 -1.98
C THR A 3 32.60 15.03 -0.51
N GLN A 4 33.25 15.95 0.19
CA GLN A 4 33.48 15.85 1.64
C GLN A 4 32.64 16.88 2.38
N PRO A 5 32.17 16.58 3.60
CA PRO A 5 31.49 17.57 4.44
C PRO A 5 32.39 18.81 4.67
N SER A 6 31.78 19.98 4.69
CA SER A 6 32.52 21.26 4.81
C SER A 6 31.69 22.28 5.58
N LYS A 7 32.30 22.99 6.54
CA LYS A 7 31.66 24.12 7.24
C LYS A 7 31.66 25.43 6.42
N ARG A 8 32.22 25.41 5.21
CA ARG A 8 32.27 26.59 4.34
C ARG A 8 30.98 26.71 3.54
N LEU A 9 30.26 27.81 3.75
CA LEU A 9 29.11 28.22 2.94
C LEU A 9 29.61 29.13 1.80
N GLU A 10 29.20 28.82 0.58
CA GLU A 10 29.42 29.63 -0.61
C GLU A 10 28.15 30.38 -0.97
N THR A 11 28.28 31.56 -1.56
CA THR A 11 27.17 32.42 -1.93
C THR A 11 27.37 32.96 -3.35
N PHE A 12 26.27 33.31 -4.00
CA PHE A 12 26.26 34.02 -5.28
C PHE A 12 25.42 35.30 -5.16
N ASP A 13 25.62 36.24 -6.09
CA ASP A 13 24.90 37.49 -6.07
C ASP A 13 23.40 37.30 -6.34
N ASN A 14 22.56 37.99 -5.56
CA ASN A 14 21.11 37.94 -5.78
C ASN A 14 20.79 38.56 -7.16
N PRO A 15 20.14 37.79 -8.06
CA PRO A 15 19.80 38.26 -9.41
C PRO A 15 18.79 39.42 -9.43
N HIS A 16 18.03 39.59 -8.34
CA HIS A 16 16.97 40.60 -8.21
C HIS A 16 17.00 41.30 -6.85
N PRO A 17 18.08 42.09 -6.54
CA PRO A 17 18.22 42.72 -5.23
C PRO A 17 17.21 43.86 -5.00
N GLU A 18 16.52 44.32 -6.06
CA GLU A 18 15.53 45.41 -6.04
C GLU A 18 14.16 44.98 -5.55
N ARG A 19 13.89 43.66 -5.47
CA ARG A 19 12.59 43.15 -5.03
C ARG A 19 12.74 42.14 -3.90
N ASP A 20 11.67 41.98 -3.12
CA ASP A 20 11.54 40.89 -2.17
C ASP A 20 10.95 39.65 -2.82
N PHE A 21 11.61 38.51 -2.65
CA PHE A 21 11.10 37.19 -2.97
C PHE A 21 11.58 36.20 -1.91
N THR A 22 10.79 35.15 -1.65
CA THR A 22 11.15 34.14 -0.68
C THR A 22 11.79 32.95 -1.38
N VAL A 23 12.88 32.45 -0.82
CA VAL A 23 13.51 31.17 -1.18
C VAL A 23 13.17 30.17 -0.09
N GLU A 24 12.50 29.09 -0.44
CA GLU A 24 12.12 28.00 0.46
C GLU A 24 12.97 26.77 0.16
N ILE A 25 13.66 26.23 1.17
CA ILE A 25 14.52 25.05 1.04
C ILE A 25 14.15 24.04 2.12
N ARG A 26 13.88 22.81 1.71
CA ARG A 26 13.64 21.69 2.61
C ARG A 26 14.82 20.71 2.58
N MET A 27 15.33 20.34 3.76
CA MET A 27 16.48 19.45 3.95
C MET A 27 16.05 18.27 4.85
N PRO A 28 15.56 17.15 4.28
CA PRO A 28 14.94 16.05 5.05
C PRO A 28 15.95 15.12 5.75
N GLU A 29 17.25 15.25 5.45
CA GLU A 29 18.29 14.29 5.89
C GLU A 29 19.30 14.92 6.86
N PHE A 30 18.88 15.87 7.71
CA PHE A 30 19.76 16.40 8.74
C PHE A 30 20.04 15.37 9.84
N THR A 31 21.29 15.26 10.25
CA THR A 31 21.72 14.40 11.34
C THR A 31 22.78 15.07 12.20
N CYS A 32 22.66 14.96 13.53
CA CYS A 32 23.70 15.29 14.51
C CYS A 32 23.76 14.21 15.58
N LEU A 33 24.68 14.31 16.52
CA LEU A 33 24.76 13.38 17.65
C LEU A 33 24.20 14.04 18.92
N CYS A 34 23.44 13.27 19.71
CA CYS A 34 23.06 13.71 21.05
C CYS A 34 24.31 13.79 21.95
N PRO A 35 24.64 14.95 22.52
CA PRO A 35 25.87 15.09 23.29
C PRO A 35 25.89 14.29 24.60
N LYS A 36 24.74 13.83 25.08
CA LYS A 36 24.63 12.99 26.28
C LYS A 36 24.73 11.50 26.02
N THR A 37 24.22 11.03 24.85
CA THR A 37 24.10 9.59 24.58
C THR A 37 24.99 9.12 23.43
N GLY A 38 25.54 10.05 22.63
CA GLY A 38 26.31 9.74 21.41
C GLY A 38 25.47 9.13 20.29
N GLN A 39 24.15 8.98 20.48
CA GLN A 39 23.26 8.43 19.44
C GLN A 39 22.89 9.50 18.43
N PRO A 40 22.64 9.13 17.16
CA PRO A 40 22.25 10.08 16.15
C PRO A 40 20.84 10.63 16.38
N ASP A 41 20.68 11.93 16.26
CA ASP A 41 19.43 12.65 16.19
C ASP A 41 19.17 13.04 14.73
N PHE A 42 17.96 12.75 14.22
CA PHE A 42 17.55 13.04 12.85
C PHE A 42 16.53 14.17 12.85
N ALA A 43 16.58 15.03 11.82
CA ALA A 43 15.60 16.10 11.64
C ALA A 43 15.35 16.43 10.17
N THR A 44 14.17 17.02 9.91
CA THR A 44 13.93 17.78 8.69
C THR A 44 14.11 19.26 8.99
N LEU A 45 14.98 19.94 8.21
CA LEU A 45 15.15 21.38 8.30
C LEU A 45 14.36 22.08 7.19
N TYR A 46 13.65 23.15 7.56
CA TYR A 46 12.94 24.06 6.65
C TYR A 46 13.56 25.43 6.78
N LEU A 47 14.11 25.93 5.69
CA LEU A 47 14.74 27.24 5.60
C LEU A 47 13.96 28.12 4.64
N ASP A 48 13.36 29.19 5.18
CA ASP A 48 12.68 30.23 4.42
C ASP A 48 13.46 31.52 4.55
N TYR A 49 13.86 32.16 3.43
CA TYR A 49 14.56 33.43 3.54
C TYR A 49 14.26 34.36 2.38
N VAL A 50 14.29 35.66 2.68
CA VAL A 50 14.26 36.76 1.71
C VAL A 50 15.69 37.27 1.54
N PRO A 51 16.35 36.98 0.39
CA PRO A 51 17.72 37.39 0.16
C PRO A 51 17.85 38.93 0.06
N ASN A 52 18.99 39.45 0.49
CA ASN A 52 19.33 40.83 0.26
C ASN A 52 20.23 40.93 -1.00
N ARG A 53 21.55 40.95 -0.83
CA ARG A 53 22.51 41.02 -1.94
C ARG A 53 23.06 39.66 -2.37
N LYS A 54 22.93 38.65 -1.51
CA LYS A 54 23.49 37.31 -1.73
C LYS A 54 22.49 36.22 -1.45
N CYS A 55 22.57 35.18 -2.27
CA CYS A 55 21.86 33.90 -2.09
C CYS A 55 22.87 32.82 -1.68
N VAL A 56 22.42 31.83 -0.91
CA VAL A 56 23.23 30.66 -0.55
C VAL A 56 23.36 29.70 -1.76
N GLU A 57 24.57 29.16 -2.00
CA GLU A 57 24.80 28.17 -3.03
C GLU A 57 24.44 26.77 -2.51
N LEU A 58 23.58 26.05 -3.24
CA LEU A 58 22.93 24.81 -2.75
C LEU A 58 23.89 23.65 -2.53
N LYS A 59 24.93 23.50 -3.34
CA LYS A 59 25.92 22.44 -3.17
C LYS A 59 26.74 22.65 -1.89
N SER A 60 27.14 23.88 -1.63
CA SER A 60 27.85 24.22 -0.40
C SER A 60 26.97 24.09 0.83
N LEU A 61 25.69 24.48 0.72
CA LEU A 61 24.69 24.26 1.77
C LEU A 61 24.53 22.78 2.10
N LYS A 62 24.43 21.90 1.09
CA LYS A 62 24.37 20.45 1.30
C LYS A 62 25.58 19.93 2.06
N LEU A 63 26.80 20.33 1.68
CA LEU A 63 28.03 19.91 2.35
C LEU A 63 28.14 20.46 3.77
N TYR A 64 27.63 21.69 4.00
CA TYR A 64 27.57 22.32 5.29
C TYR A 64 26.63 21.58 6.24
N ILE A 65 25.40 21.28 5.82
CA ILE A 65 24.43 20.50 6.60
C ILE A 65 24.98 19.09 6.91
N TRP A 66 25.63 18.46 5.95
CA TRP A 66 26.26 17.14 6.14
C TRP A 66 27.40 17.18 7.17
N SER A 67 28.07 18.30 7.38
CA SER A 67 29.19 18.43 8.32
C SER A 67 28.78 18.20 9.78
N PHE A 68 27.50 18.36 10.13
CA PHE A 68 26.99 18.14 11.49
C PHE A 68 26.80 16.66 11.87
N ARG A 69 26.87 15.75 10.92
CA ARG A 69 26.50 14.33 11.11
C ARG A 69 27.21 13.64 12.28
N ASN A 70 28.46 14.02 12.56
CA ASN A 70 29.26 13.44 13.64
C ASN A 70 29.51 14.44 14.77
N GLU A 71 28.81 15.56 14.81
CA GLU A 71 28.95 16.59 15.84
C GLU A 71 27.93 16.40 16.95
N GLY A 72 28.38 16.41 18.20
CA GLY A 72 27.51 16.39 19.37
C GLY A 72 26.90 17.77 19.62
N ALA A 73 25.58 17.92 19.48
CA ALA A 73 24.90 19.18 19.73
C ALA A 73 23.47 18.97 20.22
N PHE A 74 22.99 19.81 21.14
CA PHE A 74 21.57 19.87 21.49
C PHE A 74 20.76 20.49 20.35
N HIS A 75 19.50 20.12 20.23
CA HIS A 75 18.60 20.54 19.16
C HIS A 75 18.52 22.05 19.02
N GLU A 76 18.40 22.77 20.12
CA GLU A 76 18.33 24.22 20.18
C GLU A 76 19.65 24.85 19.73
N ALA A 77 20.77 24.30 20.20
CA ALA A 77 22.10 24.84 19.88
C ALA A 77 22.44 24.71 18.40
N VAL A 78 22.23 23.50 17.82
CA VAL A 78 22.56 23.25 16.42
C VAL A 78 21.66 24.05 15.47
N THR A 79 20.37 24.22 15.79
CA THR A 79 19.45 25.01 14.97
C THR A 79 19.86 26.50 14.98
N ASN A 80 20.22 27.05 16.14
CA ASN A 80 20.72 28.42 16.25
C ASN A 80 22.06 28.61 15.51
N THR A 81 22.98 27.65 15.62
CA THR A 81 24.27 27.71 14.93
C THR A 81 24.07 27.76 13.43
N ILE A 82 23.21 26.89 12.86
CA ILE A 82 22.93 26.86 11.42
C ILE A 82 22.32 28.18 10.96
N LEU A 83 21.37 28.76 11.70
CA LEU A 83 20.80 30.06 11.36
C LEU A 83 21.86 31.15 11.35
N ASN A 84 22.68 31.22 12.40
CA ASN A 84 23.71 32.25 12.53
C ASN A 84 24.75 32.19 11.42
N ASP A 85 25.20 31.00 11.05
CA ASP A 85 26.17 30.79 9.97
C ASP A 85 25.58 31.22 8.61
N LEU A 86 24.31 30.84 8.32
CA LEU A 86 23.61 31.26 7.11
C LEU A 86 23.37 32.77 7.05
N VAL A 87 22.99 33.39 8.16
CA VAL A 87 22.83 34.85 8.27
C VAL A 87 24.17 35.56 8.04
N SER A 88 25.25 35.04 8.63
CA SER A 88 26.59 35.59 8.44
C SER A 88 27.07 35.52 6.99
N ALA A 89 26.75 34.41 6.29
CA ALA A 89 27.14 34.20 4.91
C ALA A 89 26.33 35.06 3.92
N THR A 90 25.01 35.23 4.13
CA THR A 90 24.10 35.82 3.14
C THR A 90 23.58 37.21 3.49
N SER A 91 23.67 37.63 4.76
CA SER A 91 23.10 38.87 5.28
C SER A 91 21.67 39.14 4.77
N PRO A 92 20.73 38.24 4.99
CA PRO A 92 19.40 38.28 4.39
C PRO A 92 18.53 39.40 4.98
N ARG A 93 17.45 39.78 4.31
CA ARG A 93 16.42 40.68 4.86
C ARG A 93 15.61 39.97 5.95
N TYR A 94 15.27 38.71 5.71
CA TYR A 94 14.62 37.84 6.64
C TYR A 94 15.14 36.40 6.45
N MET A 95 15.25 35.66 7.53
CA MET A 95 15.52 34.20 7.48
C MET A 95 14.86 33.50 8.65
N ARG A 96 14.19 32.41 8.37
CA ARG A 96 13.58 31.53 9.35
C ARG A 96 14.09 30.11 9.11
N LEU A 97 14.57 29.50 10.16
CA LEU A 97 14.93 28.08 10.16
C LEU A 97 14.05 27.33 11.16
N ARG A 98 13.35 26.31 10.69
CA ARG A 98 12.57 25.38 11.51
C ARG A 98 13.20 24.01 11.39
N ALA A 99 13.61 23.41 12.53
CA ALA A 99 14.14 22.08 12.63
C ALA A 99 13.11 21.18 13.33
N GLU A 100 12.61 20.17 12.62
CA GLU A 100 11.67 19.16 13.14
C GLU A 100 12.45 17.89 13.43
N PHE A 101 12.78 17.66 14.71
CA PHE A 101 13.52 16.48 15.14
C PHE A 101 12.59 15.28 15.28
N TYR A 102 13.04 14.12 14.81
CA TYR A 102 12.29 12.87 14.90
C TYR A 102 12.14 12.42 16.35
N VAL A 103 11.04 11.69 16.59
CA VAL A 103 10.66 11.24 17.94
C VAL A 103 11.77 10.48 18.62
N ARG A 104 12.08 10.90 19.85
CA ARG A 104 12.98 10.19 20.73
C ARG A 104 12.36 10.06 22.12
N GLY A 105 12.23 8.82 22.62
CA GLY A 105 11.59 8.60 23.91
C GLY A 105 10.13 9.11 24.02
N GLY A 106 9.41 9.18 22.89
CA GLY A 106 8.04 9.68 22.85
C GLY A 106 7.91 11.21 22.78
N ILE A 107 9.02 11.95 22.69
CA ILE A 107 9.04 13.43 22.66
C ILE A 107 9.36 13.90 21.23
N TYR A 108 8.53 14.82 20.70
CA TYR A 108 8.78 15.58 19.48
C TYR A 108 9.37 16.92 19.86
N THR A 109 10.47 17.31 19.23
CA THR A 109 11.07 18.63 19.44
C THR A 109 11.11 19.38 18.12
N ASN A 110 10.46 20.54 18.09
CA ASN A 110 10.54 21.47 16.98
C ASN A 110 11.21 22.74 17.48
N VAL A 111 12.32 23.13 16.82
CA VAL A 111 13.03 24.36 17.13
C VAL A 111 12.84 25.31 15.98
N VAL A 112 12.30 26.51 16.26
CA VAL A 112 12.09 27.58 15.27
C VAL A 112 12.90 28.79 15.68
N VAL A 113 13.75 29.25 14.76
CA VAL A 113 14.61 30.43 14.98
C VAL A 113 14.48 31.40 13.80
N GLU A 114 14.49 32.68 14.06
CA GLU A 114 14.31 33.74 13.04
C GLU A 114 15.38 34.83 13.15
N HIS A 115 15.73 35.40 12.00
CA HIS A 115 16.52 36.60 11.86
C HIS A 115 15.77 37.63 11.01
N ARG A 116 15.77 38.89 11.45
CA ARG A 116 15.25 40.05 10.70
C ARG A 116 16.28 41.15 10.65
N LYS A 117 16.51 41.65 9.45
CA LYS A 117 17.39 42.82 9.28
C LYS A 117 16.72 44.03 9.94
N PRO A 118 17.43 44.79 10.76
CA PRO A 118 16.88 46.00 11.37
C PRO A 118 16.34 46.98 10.31
N GLY A 119 15.12 47.49 10.54
CA GLY A 119 14.45 48.43 9.63
C GLY A 119 13.82 47.81 8.36
N TRP A 120 13.83 46.49 8.21
CA TRP A 120 13.08 45.84 7.14
C TRP A 120 11.74 45.30 7.67
N GLU A 121 10.66 45.72 7.00
CA GLU A 121 9.31 45.20 7.26
C GLU A 121 8.82 44.45 6.02
N PRO A 122 8.18 43.28 6.18
CA PRO A 122 7.62 42.54 5.06
C PRO A 122 6.52 43.38 4.40
N PRO A 123 6.46 43.46 3.06
CA PRO A 123 5.30 44.04 2.39
C PRO A 123 4.03 43.29 2.81
N VAL A 124 2.93 44.03 3.01
CA VAL A 124 1.63 43.55 3.56
C VAL A 124 1.07 42.32 2.83
N ALA A 125 1.62 41.97 1.70
CA ALA A 125 1.22 40.85 0.83
C ALA A 125 1.98 39.52 1.05
N ILE A 126 2.88 39.40 2.05
CA ILE A 126 3.37 38.07 2.42
C ILE A 126 2.30 37.40 3.29
N THR A 127 1.25 36.92 2.64
CA THR A 127 0.31 36.01 3.25
C THR A 127 1.10 34.76 3.60
N ARG A 128 1.29 34.49 4.87
CA ARG A 128 1.75 33.16 5.33
C ARG A 128 0.78 32.17 4.72
N LEU A 129 1.26 31.33 3.83
CA LEU A 129 0.50 30.16 3.44
C LEU A 129 0.15 29.43 4.74
N PRO A 130 -1.13 29.06 4.98
CA PRO A 130 -1.50 28.30 6.15
C PRO A 130 -0.58 27.10 6.20
N GLU A 131 -0.08 26.77 7.40
CA GLU A 131 0.71 25.57 7.64
C GLU A 131 -0.09 24.39 7.09
N THR A 132 0.30 23.90 5.92
CA THR A 132 -0.32 22.74 5.32
C THR A 132 0.02 21.55 6.21
N GLU A 133 -1.01 20.99 6.83
CA GLU A 133 -0.95 19.65 7.39
C GLU A 133 -0.17 18.74 6.45
N GLN A 134 0.74 18.01 7.04
CA GLN A 134 1.72 17.10 6.48
C GLN A 134 1.31 16.51 5.11
N VAL A 135 1.78 17.10 4.03
CA VAL A 135 1.84 16.44 2.74
C VAL A 135 3.10 15.57 2.77
N SER A 136 2.91 14.27 2.74
CA SER A 136 4.00 13.31 2.55
C SER A 136 4.87 13.73 1.37
N PRO A 137 6.20 13.63 1.47
CA PRO A 137 7.08 14.03 0.38
C PRO A 137 6.79 13.22 -0.88
N PRO A 138 6.93 13.83 -2.06
CA PRO A 138 6.93 13.07 -3.30
C PRO A 138 8.08 12.06 -3.28
N PRO A 139 7.93 10.90 -3.94
CA PRO A 139 9.00 9.92 -4.04
C PRO A 139 10.24 10.56 -4.68
N ASN A 140 11.39 10.27 -4.09
CA ASN A 140 12.70 10.71 -4.60
C ASN A 140 13.06 9.88 -5.85
N ASP A 141 12.45 10.17 -6.99
CA ASP A 141 12.94 9.74 -8.29
C ASP A 141 13.24 10.98 -9.14
N MET A 142 14.37 11.60 -8.82
CA MET A 142 15.04 12.42 -9.83
C MET A 142 15.93 11.49 -10.66
N PRO A 143 15.73 11.41 -11.98
CA PRO A 143 16.66 10.70 -12.85
C PRO A 143 18.04 11.35 -12.71
N ALA A 144 19.07 10.52 -12.53
CA ALA A 144 20.46 10.95 -12.54
C ALA A 144 20.72 11.73 -13.83
N ALA A 145 21.15 12.96 -13.70
CA ALA A 145 21.55 13.80 -14.83
C ALA A 145 22.53 13.01 -15.71
N THR A 146 22.15 12.75 -16.94
CA THR A 146 23.01 12.16 -17.97
C THR A 146 24.25 13.03 -18.13
N PRO A 147 25.46 12.51 -18.00
CA PRO A 147 26.66 13.28 -18.28
C PRO A 147 26.69 13.65 -19.77
N PRO A 148 27.20 14.83 -20.14
CA PRO A 148 27.31 15.24 -21.53
C PRO A 148 28.18 14.25 -22.32
N ALA A 149 27.74 13.93 -23.53
CA ALA A 149 28.42 13.04 -24.43
C ALA A 149 29.87 13.45 -24.65
N PRO A 150 30.83 12.50 -24.68
CA PRO A 150 32.20 12.82 -25.04
C PRO A 150 32.28 13.15 -26.52
N THR A 151 32.93 14.26 -26.82
CA THR A 151 33.39 14.64 -28.16
C THR A 151 34.27 13.55 -28.74
N GLU A 152 34.01 13.16 -29.98
CA GLU A 152 34.75 12.18 -30.75
C GLU A 152 36.25 12.49 -30.84
N PRO A 153 37.11 11.50 -30.73
CA PRO A 153 38.44 11.56 -31.33
C PRO A 153 38.51 10.75 -32.65
N VAL A 154 39.11 11.39 -33.57
CA VAL A 154 39.53 11.01 -34.90
C VAL A 154 40.12 9.58 -35.00
N THR A 155 39.69 8.89 -36.02
CA THR A 155 40.15 7.63 -36.62
C THR A 155 41.65 7.31 -36.56
N THR A 156 41.99 6.06 -36.21
CA THR A 156 43.05 5.29 -36.92
C THR A 156 42.78 3.78 -36.87
N THR A 157 42.63 3.22 -38.09
CA THR A 157 43.04 1.91 -38.62
C THR A 157 42.83 0.59 -37.88
N ARG A 158 41.97 -0.20 -38.46
CA ARG A 158 41.95 -1.66 -38.80
C ARG A 158 43.02 -2.61 -38.18
N ARG A 159 42.54 -3.74 -37.62
CA ARG A 159 42.62 -5.13 -38.14
C ARG A 159 42.33 -6.19 -37.05
N PRO A 160 42.13 -7.49 -37.37
CA PRO A 160 40.80 -8.12 -37.58
C PRO A 160 40.51 -9.22 -36.53
N ALA A 161 39.28 -9.77 -36.57
CA ALA A 161 38.79 -10.85 -35.74
C ALA A 161 39.50 -12.21 -36.03
N PRO A 162 39.48 -13.13 -35.08
CA PRO A 162 39.49 -14.54 -35.43
C PRO A 162 38.23 -15.28 -35.01
N ALA A 163 37.99 -16.32 -35.78
CA ALA A 163 36.84 -17.17 -35.96
C ALA A 163 36.50 -18.07 -34.78
N SER A 164 35.21 -18.48 -34.79
CA SER A 164 34.65 -19.60 -34.02
C SER A 164 35.26 -20.94 -34.43
N PRO A 165 35.28 -21.96 -33.56
CA PRO A 165 35.24 -23.35 -34.00
C PRO A 165 33.98 -24.08 -33.50
N VAL A 166 33.25 -24.58 -34.43
CA VAL A 166 32.72 -25.87 -34.84
C VAL A 166 32.66 -26.99 -33.78
N ASN A 167 31.44 -27.52 -33.63
CA ASN A 167 31.08 -28.80 -33.00
C ASN A 167 31.80 -29.99 -33.69
N PRO A 168 32.01 -31.09 -32.96
CA PRO A 168 31.63 -32.37 -33.55
C PRO A 168 30.84 -33.34 -32.63
N THR A 169 29.74 -33.84 -33.22
CA THR A 169 29.30 -35.25 -33.36
C THR A 169 29.42 -36.26 -32.22
N THR A 170 28.27 -36.83 -31.92
CA THR A 170 28.03 -38.13 -31.29
C THR A 170 28.75 -39.31 -31.92
N PRO A 171 28.99 -40.42 -31.18
CA PRO A 171 28.28 -41.65 -31.55
C PRO A 171 27.73 -42.54 -30.39
N THR A 172 26.56 -43.05 -30.65
CA THR A 172 25.95 -44.40 -30.53
C THR A 172 26.50 -45.47 -29.57
N SER A 173 25.50 -46.07 -28.90
CA SER A 173 25.24 -47.49 -28.66
C SER A 173 25.91 -48.21 -27.49
N GLY A 174 25.06 -48.90 -26.74
CA GLY A 174 25.40 -49.96 -25.80
C GLY A 174 24.25 -50.44 -24.97
N ALA A 175 23.63 -51.50 -25.41
CA ALA A 175 22.48 -52.19 -24.77
C ALA A 175 22.91 -53.04 -23.55
N GLY A 176 21.92 -53.33 -22.69
CA GLY A 176 21.94 -54.45 -21.76
C GLY A 176 21.52 -54.06 -20.36
N SER A 177 20.52 -54.52 -19.82
CA SER A 177 20.03 -55.81 -19.41
C SER A 177 19.03 -55.70 -18.26
N ILE A 178 17.96 -56.27 -18.44
CA ILE A 178 16.85 -56.75 -17.60
C ILE A 178 17.25 -57.19 -16.19
N GLY A 179 16.54 -56.73 -15.16
CA GLY A 179 16.66 -57.20 -13.78
C GLY A 179 15.37 -57.05 -12.98
N ARG A 180 14.49 -57.99 -13.16
CA ARG A 180 13.48 -58.63 -12.25
C ARG A 180 12.92 -57.88 -11.04
N PHE A 181 11.60 -57.77 -11.08
CA PHE A 181 10.62 -57.70 -9.98
C PHE A 181 10.97 -58.57 -8.79
N ARG A 182 10.77 -58.02 -7.59
CA ARG A 182 10.55 -58.80 -6.38
C ARG A 182 9.35 -58.24 -5.61
N MET A 183 8.25 -58.98 -5.66
CA MET A 183 7.09 -58.83 -4.75
C MET A 183 7.50 -59.20 -3.34
N LEU A 184 6.96 -58.49 -2.33
CA LEU A 184 6.92 -58.90 -0.94
C LEU A 184 5.45 -58.88 -0.43
N PRO A 185 5.14 -59.70 0.59
CA PRO A 185 3.86 -60.38 0.65
C PRO A 185 2.81 -59.73 1.55
N ARG A 186 1.55 -60.04 1.27
CA ARG A 186 0.38 -59.79 2.11
C ARG A 186 0.53 -60.44 3.48
N VAL A 187 0.25 -59.69 4.54
CA VAL A 187 0.01 -60.21 5.88
C VAL A 187 -1.50 -60.26 6.11
N ARG A 188 -1.95 -61.46 6.53
CA ARG A 188 -3.30 -61.87 6.85
C ARG A 188 -3.83 -61.22 8.13
N ARG A 189 -5.13 -60.96 8.19
CA ARG A 189 -5.93 -60.78 9.42
C ARG A 189 -6.01 -62.10 10.19
N PRO A 190 -6.07 -62.09 11.51
CA PRO A 190 -6.73 -63.14 12.29
C PRO A 190 -8.11 -62.65 12.78
N THR A 191 -9.08 -63.52 12.60
CA THR A 191 -10.36 -63.56 13.33
C THR A 191 -10.19 -64.39 14.59
N SER A 192 -10.73 -63.93 15.71
CA SER A 192 -11.44 -64.79 16.68
C SER A 192 -12.04 -63.95 17.82
N GLU A 193 -13.27 -64.27 18.05
CA GLU A 193 -14.18 -63.94 19.14
C GLU A 193 -13.55 -64.23 20.51
N ASP A 194 -13.82 -63.36 21.51
CA ASP A 194 -14.52 -63.78 22.74
C ASP A 194 -14.66 -62.63 23.78
N GLU A 195 -15.87 -62.54 24.26
CA GLU A 195 -16.34 -62.19 25.60
C GLU A 195 -16.10 -60.79 26.22
N THR A 196 -17.25 -60.15 26.39
CA THR A 196 -17.54 -58.97 27.24
C THR A 196 -17.40 -59.29 28.72
N PRO A 197 -17.09 -58.28 29.55
CA PRO A 197 -18.08 -57.93 30.57
C PRO A 197 -18.47 -56.44 30.59
N ALA A 198 -19.68 -56.28 31.06
CA ALA A 198 -20.46 -55.06 31.10
C ALA A 198 -19.95 -53.94 31.98
N GLY A 199 -20.23 -52.71 31.56
CA GLY A 199 -20.60 -51.64 32.47
C GLY A 199 -19.65 -50.47 32.58
N GLU A 200 -19.78 -49.50 31.65
CA GLU A 200 -19.76 -48.09 31.96
C GLU A 200 -20.34 -47.37 30.76
N THR A 201 -21.47 -46.72 30.96
CA THR A 201 -22.14 -45.90 29.93
C THR A 201 -21.38 -44.62 29.76
N ASP A 202 -20.68 -44.49 28.63
CA ASP A 202 -20.22 -43.18 28.14
C ASP A 202 -21.46 -42.29 27.94
N PRO A 203 -21.39 -41.00 28.37
CA PRO A 203 -22.49 -40.08 28.06
C PRO A 203 -22.57 -39.87 26.56
N GLU A 204 -23.78 -40.05 26.00
CA GLU A 204 -24.10 -39.67 24.63
C GLU A 204 -23.58 -38.25 24.33
N PRO A 205 -22.95 -38.03 23.17
CA PRO A 205 -22.62 -36.67 22.77
C PRO A 205 -23.94 -35.91 22.55
N GLU A 206 -24.12 -34.84 23.32
CA GLU A 206 -25.22 -33.89 23.12
C GLU A 206 -25.25 -33.43 21.65
N PRO A 207 -26.42 -33.34 21.02
CA PRO A 207 -26.53 -32.84 19.65
C PRO A 207 -26.12 -31.36 19.63
N VAL A 208 -25.00 -31.07 18.99
CA VAL A 208 -24.55 -29.71 18.69
C VAL A 208 -25.29 -29.19 17.47
N ASP A 209 -26.59 -28.95 17.62
CA ASP A 209 -27.42 -28.19 16.68
C ASP A 209 -28.27 -27.19 17.45
N ALA A 210 -27.60 -26.31 18.22
CA ALA A 210 -28.23 -25.08 18.67
C ALA A 210 -28.03 -24.04 17.56
N GLU A 211 -29.11 -23.65 16.85
CA GLU A 211 -29.09 -22.47 16.00
C GLU A 211 -28.45 -21.29 16.78
N PRO A 212 -27.49 -20.56 16.19
CA PRO A 212 -26.84 -19.49 16.90
C PRO A 212 -27.89 -18.44 17.32
N THR A 213 -28.03 -18.26 18.61
CA THR A 213 -28.93 -17.24 19.20
C THR A 213 -28.57 -15.87 18.56
N PRO A 214 -29.57 -15.15 18.02
CA PRO A 214 -29.31 -13.86 17.40
C PRO A 214 -28.62 -12.91 18.42
N PRO A 215 -27.63 -12.13 17.99
CA PRO A 215 -26.90 -11.25 18.90
C PRO A 215 -27.86 -10.23 19.52
N PRO A 216 -27.60 -9.77 20.76
CA PRO A 216 -28.38 -8.73 21.41
C PRO A 216 -28.57 -7.49 20.52
N LYS A 217 -29.74 -6.84 20.59
CA LYS A 217 -30.08 -5.69 19.73
C LYS A 217 -29.12 -4.49 19.84
N ASP A 218 -28.36 -4.39 20.93
CA ASP A 218 -27.39 -3.34 21.22
C ASP A 218 -25.93 -3.77 21.01
N SER A 219 -25.72 -4.85 20.26
CA SER A 219 -24.40 -5.35 19.89
C SER A 219 -23.62 -4.35 19.03
N ILE A 220 -22.32 -4.27 19.29
CA ILE A 220 -21.36 -3.42 18.58
C ILE A 220 -20.43 -4.30 17.76
N TYR A 221 -20.09 -3.86 16.55
CA TYR A 221 -19.19 -4.55 15.63
C TYR A 221 -18.03 -3.65 15.27
N LEU A 222 -16.82 -4.17 15.38
CA LEU A 222 -15.62 -3.42 15.09
C LEU A 222 -15.03 -3.85 13.74
N GLY A 223 -14.68 -2.87 12.93
CA GLY A 223 -13.85 -3.06 11.74
C GLY A 223 -12.51 -2.37 11.93
N ILE A 224 -11.45 -3.06 11.56
CA ILE A 224 -10.06 -2.61 11.66
C ILE A 224 -9.47 -2.58 10.24
N ASP A 225 -9.03 -1.39 9.80
CA ASP A 225 -8.25 -1.18 8.58
C ASP A 225 -6.79 -0.93 8.97
N MET A 226 -5.91 -1.86 8.59
CA MET A 226 -4.48 -1.74 8.78
C MET A 226 -3.82 -1.31 7.47
N GLY A 227 -3.67 0.00 7.28
CA GLY A 227 -3.01 0.56 6.12
C GLY A 227 -1.49 0.73 6.31
N THR A 228 -0.81 1.19 5.25
CA THR A 228 0.64 1.40 5.22
C THR A 228 1.12 2.44 6.24
N GLY A 229 0.43 3.55 6.37
CA GLY A 229 0.81 4.68 7.24
C GLY A 229 -0.14 4.93 8.40
N GLY A 230 -1.12 4.07 8.65
CA GLY A 230 -2.07 4.24 9.74
C GLY A 230 -3.01 3.06 9.92
N CYS A 231 -3.45 2.90 11.16
CA CYS A 231 -4.53 2.00 11.56
C CYS A 231 -5.80 2.81 11.80
N ARG A 232 -6.95 2.33 11.33
CA ARG A 232 -8.27 2.93 11.59
C ARG A 232 -9.19 1.87 12.17
N VAL A 233 -9.98 2.26 13.17
CA VAL A 233 -10.97 1.37 13.79
C VAL A 233 -12.32 2.09 13.77
N VAL A 234 -13.35 1.38 13.32
CA VAL A 234 -14.73 1.87 13.27
C VAL A 234 -15.63 0.94 14.06
N ALA A 235 -16.46 1.50 14.91
CA ALA A 235 -17.52 0.79 15.63
C ALA A 235 -18.86 1.10 14.98
N ILE A 236 -19.66 0.06 14.68
CA ILE A 236 -21.03 0.19 14.16
C ILE A 236 -22.02 -0.60 15.03
N ASN A 237 -23.30 -0.20 14.95
CA ASN A 237 -24.39 -1.01 15.49
C ASN A 237 -24.88 -2.05 14.46
N GLN A 238 -25.88 -2.86 14.84
CA GLN A 238 -26.48 -3.86 13.95
C GLN A 238 -27.14 -3.22 12.70
N ALA A 239 -27.60 -1.97 12.76
CA ALA A 239 -28.16 -1.26 11.61
C ALA A 239 -27.09 -0.77 10.62
N GLY A 240 -25.81 -0.71 11.04
CA GLY A 240 -24.69 -0.19 10.26
C GLY A 240 -24.40 1.29 10.54
N ASP A 241 -25.05 1.88 11.56
CA ASP A 241 -24.75 3.26 11.95
C ASP A 241 -23.40 3.31 12.65
N VAL A 242 -22.58 4.29 12.31
CA VAL A 242 -21.28 4.52 12.94
C VAL A 242 -21.49 5.12 14.34
N LEU A 243 -20.98 4.42 15.35
CA LEU A 243 -21.03 4.84 16.75
C LEU A 243 -19.78 5.61 17.15
N ALA A 244 -18.61 5.18 16.67
CA ALA A 244 -17.32 5.81 16.93
C ALA A 244 -16.31 5.43 15.85
N GLN A 245 -15.27 6.26 15.69
CA GLN A 245 -14.15 6.00 14.79
C GLN A 245 -12.88 6.63 15.33
N VAL A 246 -11.78 5.90 15.28
CA VAL A 246 -10.46 6.36 15.76
C VAL A 246 -9.37 5.92 14.79
N GLY A 247 -8.36 6.77 14.60
CA GLY A 247 -7.14 6.44 13.85
C GLY A 247 -5.89 6.55 14.71
N ALA A 248 -4.87 5.77 14.36
CA ALA A 248 -3.53 5.86 14.92
C ALA A 248 -2.49 5.77 13.79
N PRO A 249 -1.43 6.59 13.79
CA PRO A 249 -0.40 6.55 12.77
C PRO A 249 0.46 5.28 12.91
N VAL A 250 0.91 4.76 11.76
CA VAL A 250 1.94 3.73 11.66
C VAL A 250 3.15 4.37 10.96
N PRO A 251 4.38 4.25 11.50
CA PRO A 251 5.57 4.72 10.80
C PRO A 251 5.66 4.14 9.39
N MET A 252 6.06 4.97 8.42
CA MET A 252 6.17 4.53 7.03
C MET A 252 7.17 3.38 6.86
N PRO A 253 6.97 2.50 5.87
CA PRO A 253 7.89 1.42 5.56
C PRO A 253 9.30 1.92 5.28
N VAL A 254 10.28 1.13 5.68
CA VAL A 254 11.69 1.39 5.36
C VAL A 254 11.95 0.99 3.92
N LYS A 255 12.58 1.89 3.15
CA LYS A 255 13.03 1.63 1.79
C LYS A 255 14.55 1.57 1.78
N THR A 256 15.13 0.44 1.40
CA THR A 256 16.59 0.24 1.31
C THR A 256 16.88 -0.65 0.11
N ASP A 257 17.68 -0.19 -0.85
CA ASP A 257 18.14 -0.97 -2.01
C ASP A 257 17.02 -1.70 -2.76
N GLY A 258 15.90 -1.00 -3.00
CA GLY A 258 14.72 -1.57 -3.68
C GLY A 258 13.82 -2.44 -2.80
N GLN A 259 14.22 -2.71 -1.56
CA GLN A 259 13.42 -3.43 -0.58
C GLN A 259 12.46 -2.47 0.12
N ILE A 260 11.22 -2.91 0.35
CA ILE A 260 10.21 -2.12 1.07
C ILE A 260 9.65 -2.98 2.20
N THR A 261 10.09 -2.69 3.43
CA THR A 261 9.75 -3.51 4.59
C THR A 261 9.20 -2.70 5.75
N GLN A 262 8.43 -3.36 6.62
CA GLN A 262 7.88 -2.73 7.83
C GLN A 262 7.86 -3.73 8.99
N ASP A 263 8.19 -3.25 10.21
CA ASP A 263 8.09 -4.07 11.42
C ASP A 263 6.61 -4.24 11.82
N ALA A 264 6.13 -5.48 11.83
CA ALA A 264 4.76 -5.80 12.19
C ALA A 264 4.37 -5.39 13.64
N ASN A 265 5.33 -5.29 14.55
CA ASN A 265 5.06 -4.82 15.91
C ASN A 265 4.56 -3.36 15.94
N LEU A 266 4.90 -2.56 14.93
CA LEU A 266 4.37 -1.20 14.79
C LEU A 266 2.87 -1.22 14.51
N TRP A 267 2.37 -2.21 13.73
CA TRP A 267 0.95 -2.39 13.48
C TRP A 267 0.17 -2.67 14.76
N TRP A 268 0.69 -3.60 15.57
CA TRP A 268 0.07 -3.94 16.86
C TRP A 268 0.06 -2.77 17.83
N LYS A 269 1.14 -1.99 17.87
CA LYS A 269 1.23 -0.78 18.70
C LYS A 269 0.19 0.26 18.28
N ALA A 270 0.03 0.50 16.98
CA ALA A 270 -0.96 1.44 16.45
C ALA A 270 -2.38 0.96 16.73
N LEU A 271 -2.68 -0.32 16.47
CA LEU A 271 -3.98 -0.91 16.76
C LEU A 271 -4.33 -0.86 18.25
N SER A 272 -3.39 -1.23 19.12
CA SER A 272 -3.62 -1.18 20.58
C SER A 272 -3.96 0.24 21.05
N SER A 273 -3.30 1.25 20.50
CA SER A 273 -3.60 2.66 20.77
C SER A 273 -4.99 3.04 20.26
N ALA A 274 -5.33 2.67 19.02
CA ALA A 274 -6.63 2.98 18.43
C ALA A 274 -7.78 2.29 19.18
N LEU A 275 -7.64 0.99 19.51
CA LEU A 275 -8.63 0.26 20.30
C LEU A 275 -8.83 0.86 21.69
N THR A 276 -7.73 1.18 22.40
CA THR A 276 -7.82 1.80 23.73
C THR A 276 -8.58 3.12 23.68
N ASN A 277 -8.42 3.91 22.62
CA ASN A 277 -9.14 5.18 22.48
C ASN A 277 -10.59 4.97 22.04
N LEU A 278 -10.86 4.08 21.09
CA LEU A 278 -12.24 3.78 20.65
C LEU A 278 -13.12 3.26 21.80
N LEU A 279 -12.56 2.36 22.63
CA LEU A 279 -13.29 1.75 23.74
C LEU A 279 -13.52 2.68 24.95
N LYS A 280 -13.08 3.94 24.87
CA LYS A 280 -13.55 5.02 25.75
C LYS A 280 -14.87 5.63 25.28
N GLU A 281 -15.16 5.52 23.97
CA GLU A 281 -16.35 6.10 23.33
C GLU A 281 -17.51 5.09 23.25
N VAL A 282 -17.21 3.78 23.25
CA VAL A 282 -18.21 2.71 23.18
C VAL A 282 -18.00 1.66 24.28
N PRO A 283 -19.07 1.04 24.80
CA PRO A 283 -18.95 0.03 25.85
C PRO A 283 -18.30 -1.26 25.33
N ALA A 284 -17.08 -1.53 25.77
CA ALA A 284 -16.28 -2.69 25.35
C ALA A 284 -17.01 -4.03 25.52
N ALA A 285 -17.76 -4.22 26.62
CA ALA A 285 -18.51 -5.43 26.91
C ALA A 285 -19.62 -5.75 25.89
N LYS A 286 -20.07 -4.75 25.08
CA LYS A 286 -21.07 -4.93 24.04
C LYS A 286 -20.48 -5.24 22.65
N VAL A 287 -19.15 -5.29 22.54
CA VAL A 287 -18.50 -5.68 21.28
C VAL A 287 -18.74 -7.16 21.04
N ALA A 288 -19.57 -7.45 20.04
CA ALA A 288 -19.95 -8.81 19.67
C ALA A 288 -18.94 -9.46 18.72
N ALA A 289 -18.45 -8.71 17.72
CA ALA A 289 -17.48 -9.24 16.77
C ALA A 289 -16.53 -8.16 16.22
N ILE A 290 -15.39 -8.65 15.72
CA ILE A 290 -14.29 -7.87 15.13
C ILE A 290 -13.91 -8.50 13.79
N ALA A 291 -13.65 -7.71 12.75
CA ALA A 291 -12.99 -8.15 11.53
C ALA A 291 -11.88 -7.17 11.13
N VAL A 292 -10.88 -7.68 10.41
CA VAL A 292 -9.66 -6.93 10.08
C VAL A 292 -9.45 -6.93 8.57
N ASP A 293 -9.18 -5.79 7.98
CA ASP A 293 -8.62 -5.69 6.65
C ASP A 293 -7.19 -5.14 6.68
N GLY A 294 -6.46 -5.37 5.59
CA GLY A 294 -5.09 -4.93 5.46
C GLY A 294 -4.64 -4.88 4.01
N THR A 295 -3.41 -4.40 3.80
CA THR A 295 -2.84 -4.22 2.47
C THR A 295 -2.66 -5.55 1.73
N SER A 296 -3.22 -5.63 0.50
CA SER A 296 -3.20 -6.84 -0.32
C SER A 296 -1.79 -7.18 -0.83
N GLY A 297 -1.23 -8.29 -0.37
CA GLY A 297 0.08 -8.79 -0.81
C GLY A 297 1.26 -8.37 0.07
N THR A 298 1.02 -7.74 1.22
CA THR A 298 2.01 -7.63 2.29
C THR A 298 2.17 -9.01 2.95
N LEU A 299 3.40 -9.52 3.01
CA LEU A 299 3.71 -10.86 3.52
C LEU A 299 4.75 -10.81 4.62
N LEU A 300 4.55 -11.60 5.67
CA LEU A 300 5.54 -11.82 6.72
C LEU A 300 5.60 -13.30 7.12
N LEU A 301 6.76 -13.73 7.60
CA LEU A 301 6.96 -15.05 8.19
C LEU A 301 6.99 -14.94 9.71
N CYS A 302 6.32 -15.87 10.38
CA CYS A 302 6.25 -15.94 11.84
C CYS A 302 6.64 -17.32 12.37
N ASP A 303 7.16 -17.36 13.60
CA ASP A 303 7.31 -18.59 14.35
C ASP A 303 5.95 -19.15 14.85
N LYS A 304 5.97 -20.30 15.53
CA LYS A 304 4.75 -20.94 16.08
C LYS A 304 3.99 -20.09 17.10
N LYS A 305 4.60 -19.04 17.64
CA LYS A 305 4.00 -18.11 18.61
C LYS A 305 3.60 -16.79 17.95
N GLY A 306 3.68 -16.69 16.61
CA GLY A 306 3.35 -15.49 15.87
C GLY A 306 4.40 -14.37 15.96
N ASN A 307 5.61 -14.63 16.47
CA ASN A 307 6.66 -13.64 16.45
C ASN A 307 7.21 -13.51 15.02
N PRO A 308 7.25 -12.31 14.45
CA PRO A 308 7.84 -12.11 13.12
C PRO A 308 9.30 -12.56 13.11
N THR A 309 9.68 -13.39 12.15
CA THR A 309 11.07 -13.83 11.98
C THR A 309 11.92 -12.79 11.23
N LEU A 310 11.26 -11.92 10.48
CA LEU A 310 11.81 -10.86 9.64
C LEU A 310 10.79 -9.70 9.56
N PRO A 311 11.22 -8.48 9.21
CA PRO A 311 10.27 -7.43 8.84
C PRO A 311 9.39 -7.86 7.65
N ALA A 312 8.12 -7.47 7.68
CA ALA A 312 7.18 -7.80 6.60
C ALA A 312 7.61 -7.18 5.27
N MET A 313 7.52 -7.94 4.18
CA MET A 313 7.66 -7.44 2.81
C MET A 313 6.34 -6.75 2.41
N MET A 314 6.39 -5.45 2.17
CA MET A 314 5.20 -4.65 1.87
C MET A 314 4.58 -5.01 0.51
N TYR A 315 3.32 -4.65 0.32
CA TYR A 315 2.56 -4.95 -0.90
C TYR A 315 3.24 -4.49 -2.20
N ASN A 316 4.02 -3.42 -2.15
CA ASN A 316 4.74 -2.83 -3.28
C ASN A 316 6.24 -3.20 -3.32
N ASP A 317 6.70 -4.12 -2.48
CA ASP A 317 8.02 -4.70 -2.58
C ASP A 317 8.07 -5.63 -3.81
N CYS A 318 8.95 -5.32 -4.75
CA CYS A 318 9.02 -6.00 -6.05
C CYS A 318 10.36 -6.74 -6.29
N ARG A 319 11.11 -7.06 -5.22
CA ARG A 319 12.42 -7.73 -5.35
C ARG A 319 12.37 -9.16 -5.93
N ALA A 320 11.22 -9.84 -5.82
CA ALA A 320 11.02 -11.23 -6.23
C ALA A 320 10.72 -11.37 -7.73
N THR A 321 11.57 -10.83 -8.60
CA THR A 321 11.35 -10.79 -10.06
C THR A 321 11.57 -12.14 -10.71
N VAL A 322 12.60 -12.88 -10.29
CA VAL A 322 12.94 -14.22 -10.82
C VAL A 322 11.85 -15.23 -10.47
N GLU A 323 11.37 -15.17 -9.23
CA GLU A 323 10.30 -16.03 -8.74
C GLU A 323 8.97 -15.73 -9.45
N ALA A 324 8.71 -14.46 -9.79
CA ALA A 324 7.54 -14.09 -10.58
C ALA A 324 7.56 -14.70 -11.99
N GLU A 325 8.71 -14.74 -12.66
CA GLU A 325 8.88 -15.41 -13.95
C GLU A 325 8.68 -16.93 -13.83
N THR A 326 9.19 -17.52 -12.75
CA THR A 326 9.00 -18.94 -12.44
C THR A 326 7.52 -19.26 -12.22
N ILE A 327 6.80 -18.42 -11.47
CA ILE A 327 5.35 -18.58 -11.27
C ILE A 327 4.61 -18.46 -12.59
N LEU A 328 4.94 -17.47 -13.43
CA LEU A 328 4.28 -17.27 -14.73
C LEU A 328 4.36 -18.51 -15.63
N SER A 329 5.47 -19.25 -15.56
CA SER A 329 5.68 -20.49 -16.33
C SER A 329 4.88 -21.70 -15.81
N ALA A 330 4.51 -21.70 -14.53
CA ALA A 330 3.90 -22.85 -13.85
C ALA A 330 2.42 -22.66 -13.50
N ALA A 331 1.99 -21.43 -13.22
CA ALA A 331 0.63 -21.10 -12.80
C ALA A 331 -0.31 -20.92 -13.99
N SER A 332 -1.61 -21.15 -13.75
CA SER A 332 -2.64 -20.77 -14.72
C SER A 332 -2.63 -19.25 -14.96
N PRO A 333 -2.91 -18.78 -16.19
CA PRO A 333 -3.12 -17.36 -16.46
C PRO A 333 -4.18 -16.69 -15.57
N ASP A 334 -5.12 -17.48 -15.04
CA ASP A 334 -6.17 -17.02 -14.12
C ASP A 334 -5.71 -16.93 -12.66
N SER A 335 -4.44 -17.21 -12.35
CA SER A 335 -3.92 -17.09 -10.98
C SER A 335 -3.74 -15.62 -10.58
N GLY A 336 -4.22 -15.27 -9.39
CA GLY A 336 -3.99 -13.94 -8.79
C GLY A 336 -2.56 -13.73 -8.26
N ALA A 337 -1.72 -14.77 -8.28
CA ALA A 337 -0.36 -14.75 -7.71
C ALA A 337 0.72 -14.26 -8.69
N GLN A 338 0.35 -13.60 -9.77
CA GLN A 338 1.30 -13.14 -10.78
C GLN A 338 2.00 -11.84 -10.40
N GLY A 339 3.20 -11.66 -10.91
CA GLY A 339 4.03 -10.47 -10.74
C GLY A 339 4.89 -10.46 -9.45
N ALA A 340 5.97 -9.70 -9.48
CA ALA A 340 6.97 -9.64 -8.40
C ALA A 340 6.44 -9.12 -7.06
N THR A 341 5.30 -8.42 -7.06
CA THR A 341 4.64 -7.92 -5.85
C THR A 341 3.68 -8.94 -5.22
N SER A 342 3.47 -10.12 -5.85
CA SER A 342 2.59 -11.16 -5.30
C SER A 342 3.17 -11.78 -4.03
N SER A 343 2.28 -12.22 -3.12
CA SER A 343 2.73 -12.88 -1.89
C SER A 343 3.43 -14.20 -2.18
N LEU A 344 3.04 -14.91 -3.28
CA LEU A 344 3.68 -16.16 -3.67
C LEU A 344 5.12 -15.93 -4.15
N ALA A 345 5.37 -14.91 -4.98
CA ALA A 345 6.73 -14.58 -5.41
C ALA A 345 7.61 -14.22 -4.21
N LYS A 346 7.09 -13.42 -3.27
CA LYS A 346 7.79 -13.09 -2.02
C LYS A 346 8.08 -14.32 -1.16
N LEU A 347 7.12 -15.26 -1.05
CA LEU A 347 7.33 -16.50 -0.30
C LEU A 347 8.44 -17.35 -0.91
N LEU A 348 8.44 -17.54 -2.23
CA LEU A 348 9.48 -18.27 -2.94
C LEU A 348 10.85 -17.60 -2.76
N TRP A 349 10.91 -16.28 -2.89
CA TRP A 349 12.14 -15.52 -2.65
C TRP A 349 12.68 -15.74 -1.23
N LEU A 350 11.82 -15.72 -0.23
CA LEU A 350 12.20 -15.98 1.17
C LEU A 350 12.73 -17.42 1.36
N GLN A 351 12.11 -18.40 0.69
CA GLN A 351 12.54 -19.80 0.73
C GLN A 351 13.90 -20.01 0.05
N GLU A 352 14.11 -19.47 -1.15
CA GLU A 352 15.37 -19.59 -1.88
C GLU A 352 16.54 -18.95 -1.12
N ASN A 353 16.26 -17.88 -0.37
CA ASN A 353 17.25 -17.25 0.50
C ASN A 353 17.36 -17.92 1.90
N GLY A 354 16.66 -19.03 2.14
CA GLY A 354 16.71 -19.81 3.37
C GLY A 354 16.18 -19.10 4.60
N MET A 355 15.32 -18.09 4.40
CA MET A 355 14.75 -17.23 5.46
C MET A 355 13.51 -17.85 6.10
N ASP A 356 12.96 -18.92 5.53
CA ASP A 356 11.79 -19.67 6.02
C ASP A 356 12.09 -20.70 7.11
N LYS A 357 13.37 -21.05 7.33
CA LYS A 357 13.79 -22.17 8.21
C LYS A 357 13.31 -22.08 9.65
N LYS A 358 13.05 -20.86 10.16
CA LYS A 358 12.54 -20.63 11.51
C LYS A 358 11.06 -20.31 11.54
N ALA A 359 10.43 -20.22 10.37
CA ALA A 359 9.03 -19.89 10.25
C ALA A 359 8.13 -21.11 10.47
N ALA A 360 6.95 -20.85 10.99
CA ALA A 360 5.85 -21.81 11.07
C ALA A 360 4.64 -21.36 10.24
N HIS A 361 4.56 -20.07 9.93
CA HIS A 361 3.44 -19.48 9.20
C HIS A 361 3.91 -18.39 8.23
N ALA A 362 3.31 -18.37 7.05
CA ALA A 362 3.37 -17.26 6.09
C ALA A 362 2.01 -16.54 6.14
N LEU A 363 2.00 -15.29 6.62
CA LEU A 363 0.79 -14.54 6.95
C LEU A 363 0.76 -13.21 6.21
N HIS A 364 -0.45 -12.73 5.91
CA HIS A 364 -0.66 -11.36 5.47
C HIS A 364 -0.80 -10.42 6.67
N GLN A 365 -0.84 -9.14 6.43
CA GLN A 365 -0.95 -8.11 7.46
C GLN A 365 -2.20 -8.30 8.33
N ALA A 366 -3.38 -8.49 7.72
CA ALA A 366 -4.63 -8.72 8.44
C ALA A 366 -4.59 -10.03 9.24
N ASP A 367 -4.04 -11.11 8.66
CA ASP A 367 -3.94 -12.43 9.29
C ASP A 367 -3.12 -12.39 10.58
N TRP A 368 -2.01 -11.65 10.55
CA TRP A 368 -1.15 -11.48 11.72
C TRP A 368 -1.88 -10.72 12.85
N ILE A 369 -2.66 -9.69 12.51
CA ILE A 369 -3.49 -8.98 13.49
C ILE A 369 -4.57 -9.91 14.07
N VAL A 370 -5.20 -10.75 13.24
CA VAL A 370 -6.15 -11.78 13.72
C VAL A 370 -5.47 -12.72 14.71
N GLY A 371 -4.26 -13.21 14.40
CA GLY A 371 -3.46 -14.02 15.32
C GLY A 371 -3.18 -13.31 16.64
N LYS A 372 -2.85 -12.01 16.61
CA LYS A 372 -2.65 -11.19 17.82
C LYS A 372 -3.92 -11.05 18.67
N LEU A 373 -5.09 -10.99 18.03
CA LEU A 373 -6.38 -10.87 18.74
C LEU A 373 -6.83 -12.20 19.37
N THR A 374 -6.53 -13.33 18.72
CA THR A 374 -7.09 -14.65 19.07
C THR A 374 -6.11 -15.58 19.75
N ASP A 375 -4.81 -15.37 19.58
CA ASP A 375 -3.72 -16.34 19.87
C ASP A 375 -3.81 -17.62 19.01
N LEU A 376 -4.64 -17.61 17.94
CA LEU A 376 -4.74 -18.66 16.94
C LEU A 376 -4.03 -18.24 15.65
N TRP A 377 -2.91 -18.89 15.35
CA TRP A 377 -2.05 -18.54 14.24
C TRP A 377 -2.32 -19.40 13.00
N GLY A 378 -1.93 -18.90 11.82
CA GLY A 378 -2.10 -19.63 10.56
C GLY A 378 -3.53 -19.57 10.01
N GLN A 379 -4.29 -18.51 10.27
CA GLN A 379 -5.62 -18.28 9.73
C GLN A 379 -5.58 -17.13 8.73
N SER A 380 -6.30 -17.23 7.60
CA SER A 380 -6.41 -16.20 6.57
C SER A 380 -7.75 -16.28 5.85
N ASP A 381 -7.95 -15.45 4.85
CA ASP A 381 -9.16 -15.43 3.99
C ASP A 381 -8.83 -15.53 2.50
N TYR A 382 -9.85 -15.80 1.67
CA TYR A 382 -9.68 -15.99 0.21
C TYR A 382 -8.99 -14.81 -0.47
N ASN A 383 -9.28 -13.58 -0.03
CA ASN A 383 -8.90 -12.37 -0.72
C ASN A 383 -7.46 -11.99 -0.39
N ASN A 384 -7.02 -12.20 0.84
CA ASN A 384 -5.62 -12.08 1.21
C ASN A 384 -4.80 -13.20 0.55
N CYS A 385 -5.28 -14.44 0.56
CA CYS A 385 -4.59 -15.58 -0.05
C CYS A 385 -4.61 -15.59 -1.58
N LEU A 386 -5.37 -14.71 -2.25
CA LEU A 386 -5.43 -14.64 -3.71
C LEU A 386 -4.03 -14.42 -4.32
N LYS A 387 -3.28 -13.45 -3.80
CA LYS A 387 -1.92 -13.17 -4.26
C LYS A 387 -0.87 -14.16 -3.75
N LEU A 388 -1.23 -15.00 -2.78
CA LEU A 388 -0.45 -16.16 -2.36
C LEU A 388 -0.72 -17.38 -3.25
N GLY A 389 -1.69 -17.28 -4.16
CA GLY A 389 -2.00 -18.30 -5.16
C GLY A 389 -3.17 -19.21 -4.82
N TYR A 390 -3.92 -18.95 -3.75
CA TYR A 390 -5.13 -19.74 -3.42
C TYR A 390 -6.20 -19.62 -4.51
N ASP A 391 -6.74 -20.76 -4.94
CA ASP A 391 -7.85 -20.81 -5.87
C ASP A 391 -9.18 -20.63 -5.13
N ALA A 392 -9.68 -19.40 -5.11
CA ALA A 392 -10.93 -19.06 -4.44
C ALA A 392 -12.18 -19.66 -5.14
N GLN A 393 -12.09 -20.13 -6.39
CA GLN A 393 -13.18 -20.83 -7.07
C GLN A 393 -13.29 -22.25 -6.55
N LYS A 394 -12.19 -22.99 -6.56
CA LYS A 394 -12.09 -24.38 -6.13
C LYS A 394 -11.96 -24.53 -4.61
N ARG A 395 -11.65 -23.45 -3.90
CA ARG A 395 -11.41 -23.40 -2.45
C ARG A 395 -10.26 -24.33 -2.02
N LEU A 396 -9.14 -24.30 -2.75
CA LEU A 396 -7.97 -25.13 -2.46
C LEU A 396 -6.66 -24.47 -2.88
N TRP A 397 -5.55 -24.96 -2.34
CA TRP A 397 -4.22 -24.64 -2.80
C TRP A 397 -3.92 -25.41 -4.09
N PRO A 398 -3.38 -24.76 -5.15
CA PRO A 398 -3.24 -25.38 -6.45
C PRO A 398 -2.07 -26.37 -6.52
N GLU A 399 -2.20 -27.41 -7.35
CA GLU A 399 -1.18 -28.45 -7.51
C GLU A 399 0.16 -27.95 -8.05
N PHE A 400 0.18 -26.80 -8.74
CA PHE A 400 1.44 -26.24 -9.25
C PHE A 400 2.40 -25.82 -8.13
N PHE A 401 1.96 -25.68 -6.89
CA PHE A 401 2.80 -25.42 -5.73
C PHE A 401 3.88 -26.47 -5.54
N LYS A 402 3.56 -27.74 -5.78
CA LYS A 402 4.53 -28.84 -5.74
C LYS A 402 5.64 -28.67 -6.78
N LYS A 403 5.28 -28.16 -7.98
CA LYS A 403 6.26 -27.88 -9.03
C LYS A 403 7.18 -26.72 -8.70
N LEU A 404 6.67 -25.74 -7.96
CA LEU A 404 7.42 -24.57 -7.50
C LEU A 404 8.22 -24.82 -6.22
N GLY A 405 8.06 -25.98 -5.57
CA GLY A 405 8.72 -26.27 -4.30
C GLY A 405 8.22 -25.41 -3.13
N VAL A 406 6.94 -24.96 -3.18
CA VAL A 406 6.36 -24.17 -2.09
C VAL A 406 6.32 -25.02 -0.83
N ASN A 407 6.82 -24.46 0.29
CA ASN A 407 6.69 -25.08 1.60
C ASN A 407 5.24 -24.97 2.09
N GLU A 408 4.42 -25.97 1.76
CA GLU A 408 2.99 -26.01 2.08
C GLU A 408 2.74 -25.98 3.60
N GLY A 409 3.72 -26.36 4.42
CA GLY A 409 3.62 -26.29 5.89
C GLY A 409 3.54 -24.88 6.47
N LEU A 410 3.85 -23.86 5.66
CA LEU A 410 3.74 -22.44 6.05
C LEU A 410 2.38 -21.82 5.69
N LEU A 411 1.58 -22.49 4.85
CA LEU A 411 0.34 -21.94 4.30
C LEU A 411 -0.76 -21.90 5.36
N PRO A 412 -1.56 -20.81 5.40
CA PRO A 412 -2.65 -20.69 6.36
C PRO A 412 -3.85 -21.55 5.98
N SER A 413 -4.71 -21.84 6.97
CA SER A 413 -6.09 -22.25 6.76
C SER A 413 -6.90 -21.07 6.22
N VAL A 414 -7.70 -21.31 5.17
CA VAL A 414 -8.35 -20.23 4.41
C VAL A 414 -9.86 -20.23 4.63
N HIS A 415 -10.40 -19.12 5.11
CA HIS A 415 -11.80 -18.90 5.43
C HIS A 415 -12.51 -18.01 4.42
N ALA A 416 -13.84 -18.05 4.42
CA ALA A 416 -14.62 -17.05 3.71
C ALA A 416 -14.61 -15.71 4.50
N PRO A 417 -14.49 -14.54 3.85
CA PRO A 417 -14.69 -13.27 4.52
C PRO A 417 -16.00 -13.22 5.30
N GLY A 418 -15.94 -12.85 6.59
CA GLY A 418 -17.07 -12.86 7.51
C GLY A 418 -17.39 -14.23 8.15
N GLU A 419 -16.59 -15.26 7.90
CA GLU A 419 -16.66 -16.54 8.63
C GLU A 419 -16.03 -16.39 10.03
N LEU A 420 -16.55 -17.12 11.02
CA LEU A 420 -15.98 -17.12 12.37
C LEU A 420 -14.64 -17.86 12.36
N ILE A 421 -13.59 -17.21 12.84
CA ILE A 421 -12.28 -17.84 13.06
C ILE A 421 -12.19 -18.36 14.50
N ALA A 422 -12.36 -17.46 15.47
CA ALA A 422 -12.25 -17.75 16.89
C ALA A 422 -12.88 -16.63 17.73
N THR A 423 -12.83 -16.75 19.05
CA THR A 423 -13.06 -15.62 19.97
C THR A 423 -11.72 -14.94 20.32
N VAL A 424 -11.79 -13.71 20.82
CA VAL A 424 -10.61 -13.03 21.33
C VAL A 424 -9.94 -13.84 22.46
N SER A 425 -8.62 -13.79 22.55
CA SER A 425 -7.88 -14.47 23.61
C SER A 425 -8.23 -13.89 24.99
N LYS A 426 -8.05 -14.69 26.05
CA LYS A 426 -8.28 -14.24 27.43
C LYS A 426 -7.45 -13.00 27.80
N GLU A 427 -6.26 -12.88 27.24
CA GLU A 427 -5.38 -11.72 27.44
C GLU A 427 -5.95 -10.47 26.78
N ILE A 428 -6.41 -10.57 25.53
CA ILE A 428 -7.03 -9.47 24.79
C ILE A 428 -8.34 -9.04 25.44
N ALA A 429 -9.20 -9.99 25.82
CA ALA A 429 -10.43 -9.69 26.53
C ALA A 429 -10.16 -8.87 27.79
N ARG A 430 -9.20 -9.31 28.61
CA ARG A 430 -8.81 -8.60 29.84
C ARG A 430 -8.18 -7.22 29.55
N THR A 431 -7.27 -7.14 28.58
CA THR A 431 -6.53 -5.92 28.26
C THR A 431 -7.44 -4.78 27.79
N PHE A 432 -8.45 -5.11 26.97
CA PHE A 432 -9.35 -4.14 26.38
C PHE A 432 -10.75 -4.10 27.01
N GLY A 433 -11.01 -4.92 28.03
CA GLY A 433 -12.33 -5.01 28.68
C GLY A 433 -13.42 -5.61 27.77
N LEU A 434 -13.03 -6.37 26.76
CA LEU A 434 -13.95 -7.06 25.86
C LEU A 434 -14.59 -8.27 26.54
N SER A 435 -15.76 -8.70 26.04
CA SER A 435 -16.33 -9.98 26.45
C SER A 435 -15.43 -11.13 25.97
N PRO A 436 -15.19 -12.18 26.78
CA PRO A 436 -14.48 -13.39 26.31
C PRO A 436 -15.15 -14.06 25.10
N GLY A 437 -16.46 -13.81 24.91
CA GLY A 437 -17.22 -14.29 23.76
C GLY A 437 -17.14 -13.38 22.52
N THR A 438 -16.39 -12.27 22.55
CA THR A 438 -16.21 -11.41 21.38
C THR A 438 -15.59 -12.22 20.24
N GLN A 439 -16.32 -12.33 19.12
CA GLN A 439 -15.92 -13.10 17.96
C GLN A 439 -14.88 -12.35 17.11
N VAL A 440 -13.98 -13.08 16.49
CA VAL A 440 -13.07 -12.56 15.45
C VAL A 440 -13.41 -13.27 14.16
N MET A 441 -13.88 -12.48 13.20
CA MET A 441 -14.32 -12.96 11.90
C MET A 441 -13.18 -12.87 10.89
N ALA A 442 -13.16 -13.76 9.92
CA ALA A 442 -12.26 -13.67 8.77
C ALA A 442 -12.46 -12.32 8.06
N GLY A 443 -11.38 -11.66 7.82
CA GLY A 443 -11.37 -10.35 7.22
C GLY A 443 -11.32 -10.37 5.69
N THR A 444 -10.62 -9.39 5.14
CA THR A 444 -10.41 -9.26 3.70
C THR A 444 -9.25 -8.30 3.40
N THR A 445 -9.01 -7.98 2.14
CA THR A 445 -8.07 -6.92 1.75
C THR A 445 -8.72 -5.53 1.84
N ASP A 446 -7.90 -4.50 2.03
CA ASP A 446 -8.28 -3.08 2.04
C ASP A 446 -9.17 -2.68 0.84
N GLY A 447 -8.83 -3.15 -0.37
CA GLY A 447 -9.59 -2.85 -1.59
C GLY A 447 -10.98 -3.48 -1.61
N VAL A 448 -11.17 -4.66 -1.02
CA VAL A 448 -12.49 -5.30 -0.89
C VAL A 448 -13.29 -4.64 0.23
N ALA A 449 -12.66 -4.35 1.37
CA ALA A 449 -13.29 -3.62 2.46
C ALA A 449 -13.76 -2.22 2.02
N ALA A 450 -12.95 -1.50 1.23
CA ALA A 450 -13.34 -0.21 0.65
C ALA A 450 -14.55 -0.32 -0.29
N PHE A 451 -14.65 -1.41 -1.09
CA PHE A 451 -15.84 -1.66 -1.91
C PHE A 451 -17.10 -1.86 -1.05
N LEU A 452 -17.00 -2.67 -0.01
CA LEU A 452 -18.11 -2.89 0.94
C LEU A 452 -18.50 -1.58 1.63
N ALA A 453 -17.51 -0.80 2.07
CA ALA A 453 -17.71 0.50 2.70
C ALA A 453 -18.44 1.49 1.79
N ALA A 454 -18.13 1.47 0.51
CA ALA A 454 -18.82 2.32 -0.46
C ALA A 454 -20.30 1.96 -0.64
N GLY A 455 -20.73 0.74 -0.27
CA GLY A 455 -22.12 0.28 -0.31
C GLY A 455 -22.55 -0.35 -1.62
N GLY A 456 -21.61 -0.84 -2.44
CA GLY A 456 -21.91 -1.67 -3.60
C GLY A 456 -22.43 -3.05 -3.16
N ASN A 457 -23.64 -3.42 -3.60
CA ASN A 457 -24.29 -4.64 -3.14
C ASN A 457 -25.11 -5.38 -4.22
N GLN A 458 -25.21 -4.84 -5.42
CA GLN A 458 -25.90 -5.49 -6.54
C GLN A 458 -24.94 -5.74 -7.70
N VAL A 459 -25.19 -6.82 -8.44
CA VAL A 459 -24.44 -7.13 -9.66
C VAL A 459 -24.54 -5.96 -10.63
N GLY A 460 -23.40 -5.50 -11.15
CA GLY A 460 -23.29 -4.29 -11.95
C GLY A 460 -22.97 -3.03 -11.15
N ASP A 461 -22.94 -3.08 -9.81
CA ASP A 461 -22.45 -1.94 -9.02
C ASP A 461 -20.94 -1.81 -9.16
N GLY A 462 -20.51 -0.61 -9.55
CA GLY A 462 -19.11 -0.23 -9.65
C GLY A 462 -18.66 0.64 -8.46
N VAL A 463 -17.40 0.51 -8.10
CA VAL A 463 -16.70 1.46 -7.24
C VAL A 463 -15.43 1.90 -7.94
N THR A 464 -15.31 3.21 -8.15
CA THR A 464 -14.10 3.83 -8.70
C THR A 464 -13.36 4.58 -7.59
N SER A 465 -12.11 4.20 -7.34
CA SER A 465 -11.22 4.97 -6.46
C SER A 465 -10.38 5.92 -7.30
N LEU A 466 -10.63 7.23 -7.14
CA LEU A 466 -9.87 8.32 -7.75
C LEU A 466 -8.79 8.81 -6.75
N GLY A 467 -7.80 7.97 -6.51
CA GLY A 467 -6.63 8.27 -5.69
C GLY A 467 -5.44 8.75 -6.53
N SER A 468 -4.22 8.44 -6.11
CA SER A 468 -3.01 8.62 -6.94
C SER A 468 -3.12 7.85 -8.24
N THR A 469 -3.74 6.67 -8.21
CA THR A 469 -4.09 5.83 -9.37
C THR A 469 -5.59 5.67 -9.47
N LEU A 470 -6.06 5.28 -10.64
CA LEU A 470 -7.46 4.98 -10.92
C LEU A 470 -7.70 3.47 -10.74
N VAL A 471 -8.51 3.09 -9.75
CA VAL A 471 -8.84 1.69 -9.47
C VAL A 471 -10.33 1.45 -9.68
N LEU A 472 -10.66 0.45 -10.49
CA LEU A 472 -12.03 0.04 -10.77
C LEU A 472 -12.35 -1.28 -10.09
N LYS A 473 -13.53 -1.37 -9.49
CA LYS A 473 -14.13 -2.59 -8.97
C LYS A 473 -15.56 -2.70 -9.43
N LEU A 474 -15.97 -3.89 -9.89
CA LEU A 474 -17.30 -4.18 -10.40
C LEU A 474 -17.80 -5.48 -9.78
N LEU A 475 -19.00 -5.48 -9.19
CA LEU A 475 -19.61 -6.68 -8.64
C LEU A 475 -20.22 -7.53 -9.76
N SER A 476 -19.81 -8.80 -9.83
CA SER A 476 -20.15 -9.75 -10.90
C SER A 476 -20.65 -11.08 -10.32
N ASN A 477 -21.48 -11.80 -11.09
CA ASN A 477 -21.92 -13.16 -10.75
C ASN A 477 -20.85 -14.22 -11.03
N LYS A 478 -19.87 -13.91 -11.85
CA LYS A 478 -18.78 -14.81 -12.23
C LYS A 478 -17.43 -14.12 -12.13
N PRO A 479 -16.36 -14.87 -11.86
CA PRO A 479 -15.02 -14.29 -11.84
C PRO A 479 -14.57 -13.91 -13.25
N LEU A 480 -13.76 -12.87 -13.33
CA LEU A 480 -13.04 -12.47 -14.54
C LEU A 480 -11.57 -12.44 -14.24
N PHE A 481 -10.79 -13.04 -15.12
CA PHE A 481 -9.34 -13.02 -15.06
C PHE A 481 -8.79 -12.72 -16.46
N SER A 482 -7.82 -11.85 -16.54
CA SER A 482 -7.07 -11.58 -17.76
C SER A 482 -5.70 -11.05 -17.36
N ALA A 483 -4.68 -11.90 -17.44
CA ALA A 483 -3.29 -11.50 -17.21
C ALA A 483 -2.85 -10.42 -18.21
N GLU A 484 -3.31 -10.54 -19.47
CA GLU A 484 -3.07 -9.57 -20.54
C GLU A 484 -3.53 -8.15 -20.19
N HIS A 485 -4.59 -8.00 -19.39
CA HIS A 485 -5.16 -6.70 -19.04
C HIS A 485 -5.05 -6.39 -17.53
N GLY A 486 -4.33 -7.20 -16.76
CA GLY A 486 -4.19 -7.00 -15.32
C GLY A 486 -5.52 -7.12 -14.55
N VAL A 487 -6.51 -7.88 -15.10
CA VAL A 487 -7.82 -8.09 -14.48
C VAL A 487 -7.81 -9.35 -13.64
N TYR A 488 -8.27 -9.23 -12.40
CA TYR A 488 -8.47 -10.34 -11.49
C TYR A 488 -9.68 -10.11 -10.58
N SER A 489 -10.18 -11.20 -9.98
CA SER A 489 -11.39 -11.19 -9.17
C SER A 489 -11.15 -11.67 -7.76
N HIS A 490 -11.66 -10.92 -6.79
CA HIS A 490 -11.80 -11.37 -5.41
C HIS A 490 -13.15 -12.04 -5.22
N ARG A 491 -13.23 -13.04 -4.36
CA ARG A 491 -14.51 -13.67 -4.03
C ARG A 491 -15.21 -12.94 -2.89
N LEU A 492 -16.51 -12.71 -3.04
CA LEU A 492 -17.35 -12.07 -2.03
C LEU A 492 -18.67 -12.84 -1.92
N GLY A 493 -18.74 -13.77 -0.96
CA GLY A 493 -19.84 -14.72 -0.86
C GLY A 493 -19.96 -15.58 -2.13
N ASN A 494 -21.13 -15.54 -2.76
CA ASN A 494 -21.40 -16.21 -4.04
C ASN A 494 -21.11 -15.32 -5.26
N ARG A 495 -20.60 -14.12 -5.05
CA ARG A 495 -20.30 -13.12 -6.08
C ARG A 495 -18.80 -12.88 -6.18
N TRP A 496 -18.44 -12.09 -7.17
CA TRP A 496 -17.06 -11.78 -7.48
C TRP A 496 -16.87 -10.27 -7.64
N LEU A 497 -15.85 -9.74 -7.01
CA LEU A 497 -15.44 -8.36 -7.16
C LEU A 497 -14.27 -8.31 -8.15
N THR A 498 -14.60 -8.03 -9.39
CA THR A 498 -13.64 -7.95 -10.49
C THR A 498 -13.15 -6.53 -10.73
N GLY A 499 -11.95 -6.37 -11.24
CA GLY A 499 -11.45 -5.04 -11.58
C GLY A 499 -10.00 -5.02 -11.97
N GLY A 500 -9.52 -3.81 -12.20
CA GLY A 500 -8.14 -3.49 -12.55
C GLY A 500 -7.75 -2.12 -12.03
N ALA A 501 -6.48 -1.79 -12.19
CA ALA A 501 -5.92 -0.54 -11.74
C ALA A 501 -5.04 0.08 -12.84
N SER A 502 -5.43 1.26 -13.32
CA SER A 502 -4.63 2.08 -14.24
C SER A 502 -3.54 2.84 -13.48
N ASN A 503 -2.45 3.11 -14.16
CA ASN A 503 -1.40 4.00 -13.66
C ASN A 503 -1.83 5.47 -13.71
N SER A 504 -2.82 5.83 -14.55
CA SER A 504 -3.46 7.15 -14.58
C SER A 504 -4.17 7.48 -13.26
N GLY A 505 -4.38 8.75 -12.99
CA GLY A 505 -5.14 9.22 -11.81
C GLY A 505 -4.66 10.55 -11.26
N GLY A 506 -4.89 10.78 -9.97
CA GLY A 506 -4.55 12.05 -9.31
C GLY A 506 -3.06 12.38 -9.31
N ALA A 507 -2.18 11.37 -9.28
CA ALA A 507 -0.74 11.60 -9.36
C ALA A 507 -0.33 12.28 -10.66
N THR A 508 -0.97 11.96 -11.78
CA THR A 508 -0.71 12.61 -13.07
C THR A 508 -1.12 14.09 -13.05
N LEU A 509 -2.26 14.42 -12.43
CA LEU A 509 -2.70 15.81 -12.31
C LEU A 509 -1.72 16.65 -11.48
N LEU A 510 -1.17 16.07 -10.41
CA LEU A 510 -0.23 16.73 -9.50
C LEU A 510 1.14 17.03 -10.14
N GLN A 511 1.48 16.41 -11.27
CA GLN A 511 2.69 16.75 -12.03
C GLN A 511 2.57 18.11 -12.76
N TYR A 512 1.34 18.51 -13.07
CA TYR A 512 1.06 19.72 -13.87
C TYR A 512 0.45 20.84 -13.04
N PHE A 513 -0.28 20.50 -11.97
CA PHE A 513 -1.05 21.47 -11.19
C PHE A 513 -0.86 21.26 -9.69
N LYS A 514 -0.73 22.36 -8.96
CA LYS A 514 -0.88 22.35 -7.50
C LYS A 514 -2.35 22.16 -7.13
N VAL A 515 -2.62 21.64 -5.94
CA VAL A 515 -3.99 21.41 -5.44
C VAL A 515 -4.81 22.71 -5.45
N GLU A 516 -4.19 23.83 -5.08
CA GLU A 516 -4.81 25.16 -5.06
C GLU A 516 -5.23 25.60 -6.47
N GLN A 517 -4.36 25.44 -7.46
CA GLN A 517 -4.66 25.74 -8.86
C GLN A 517 -5.83 24.90 -9.38
N MET A 518 -5.86 23.60 -9.05
CA MET A 518 -6.99 22.74 -9.41
C MET A 518 -8.31 23.20 -8.76
N ARG A 519 -8.26 23.67 -7.51
CA ARG A 519 -9.43 24.25 -6.83
C ARG A 519 -9.92 25.53 -7.49
N GLU A 520 -9.00 26.43 -7.85
CA GLU A 520 -9.30 27.69 -8.54
C GLU A 520 -9.87 27.45 -9.96
N MET A 521 -9.34 26.49 -10.69
CA MET A 521 -9.79 26.15 -12.04
C MET A 521 -11.12 25.37 -12.05
N THR A 522 -11.44 24.61 -11.01
CA THR A 522 -12.64 23.75 -10.94
C THR A 522 -13.94 24.50 -11.26
N PRO A 523 -14.24 25.72 -10.73
CA PRO A 523 -15.46 26.45 -11.09
C PRO A 523 -15.45 27.03 -12.51
N LEU A 524 -14.30 27.05 -13.18
CA LEU A 524 -14.14 27.55 -14.55
C LEU A 524 -14.25 26.45 -15.60
N LEU A 525 -14.36 25.18 -15.19
CA LEU A 525 -14.54 24.05 -16.09
C LEU A 525 -15.94 24.07 -16.74
N GLU A 526 -16.03 23.62 -17.95
CA GLU A 526 -17.27 23.50 -18.73
C GLU A 526 -17.60 22.02 -18.99
N PRO A 527 -18.13 21.27 -18.01
CA PRO A 527 -18.36 19.82 -18.13
C PRO A 527 -19.30 19.43 -19.28
N ASP A 528 -20.22 20.33 -19.67
CA ASP A 528 -21.20 20.11 -20.73
C ASP A 528 -20.65 20.47 -22.12
N ASN A 529 -19.43 21.03 -22.19
CA ASN A 529 -18.75 21.43 -23.41
C ASN A 529 -17.36 20.75 -23.49
N PRO A 530 -17.29 19.51 -24.04
CA PRO A 530 -16.04 18.76 -24.11
C PRO A 530 -14.96 19.50 -24.91
N THR A 531 -13.71 19.40 -24.40
CA THR A 531 -12.56 20.09 -25.03
C THR A 531 -12.18 19.55 -26.42
N GLY A 532 -12.57 18.32 -26.75
CA GLY A 532 -12.14 17.62 -27.97
C GLY A 532 -10.67 17.15 -27.92
N LEU A 533 -10.01 17.29 -26.77
CA LEU A 533 -8.65 16.80 -26.54
C LEU A 533 -8.69 15.30 -26.21
N HIS A 534 -8.02 14.48 -27.02
CA HIS A 534 -8.01 13.03 -26.84
C HIS A 534 -6.78 12.61 -26.05
N TYR A 535 -6.71 13.02 -24.77
CA TYR A 535 -5.58 12.71 -23.89
C TYR A 535 -5.64 11.31 -23.30
N TYR A 536 -4.46 10.77 -23.06
CA TYR A 536 -4.25 9.60 -22.19
C TYR A 536 -3.23 9.98 -21.10
N PRO A 537 -3.69 10.56 -20.00
CA PRO A 537 -2.81 11.09 -18.96
C PRO A 537 -2.17 9.94 -18.15
N LEU A 538 -0.86 9.79 -18.24
CA LEU A 538 -0.07 8.87 -17.41
C LEU A 538 0.98 9.66 -16.63
N PRO A 539 1.34 9.23 -15.40
CA PRO A 539 2.40 9.88 -14.63
C PRO A 539 3.80 9.57 -15.18
N ASP A 540 3.96 8.44 -15.86
CA ASP A 540 5.21 7.95 -16.44
C ASP A 540 4.90 6.99 -17.59
N VAL A 541 5.94 6.46 -18.25
CA VAL A 541 5.81 5.44 -19.28
C VAL A 541 5.25 4.15 -18.71
N GLY A 542 4.29 3.57 -19.41
CA GLY A 542 3.68 2.30 -19.09
C GLY A 542 2.27 2.38 -18.52
N GLU A 543 1.40 1.51 -19.01
CA GLU A 543 0.05 1.31 -18.52
C GLU A 543 -0.19 -0.18 -18.28
N ARG A 544 -0.99 -0.50 -17.25
CA ARG A 544 -1.31 -1.88 -16.85
C ARG A 544 -2.79 -2.24 -17.03
N PHE A 545 -3.67 -1.23 -17.10
CA PHE A 545 -5.13 -1.39 -17.24
C PHE A 545 -5.77 -0.06 -17.69
N PRO A 546 -6.73 -0.03 -18.64
CA PRO A 546 -7.32 -1.16 -19.37
C PRO A 546 -6.46 -1.68 -20.54
N ILE A 547 -5.36 -1.04 -20.80
CA ILE A 547 -4.38 -1.41 -21.85
C ILE A 547 -3.11 -1.85 -21.11
N HIS A 548 -2.67 -3.08 -21.34
CA HIS A 548 -1.40 -3.56 -20.77
C HIS A 548 -0.29 -3.30 -21.79
N ASP A 549 0.35 -2.13 -21.66
CA ASP A 549 1.50 -1.75 -22.47
C ASP A 549 2.57 -1.08 -21.58
N PRO A 550 3.66 -1.80 -21.25
CA PRO A 550 4.73 -1.25 -20.42
C PRO A 550 5.52 -0.12 -21.08
N ASN A 551 5.35 0.09 -22.39
CA ASN A 551 6.03 1.14 -23.15
C ASN A 551 5.09 2.29 -23.56
N MET A 552 3.84 2.27 -23.11
CA MET A 552 2.85 3.29 -23.45
C MET A 552 3.27 4.67 -22.99
N GLN A 553 3.39 5.61 -23.92
CA GLN A 553 3.75 6.99 -23.61
C GLN A 553 2.52 7.79 -23.17
N PRO A 554 2.66 8.73 -22.22
CA PRO A 554 1.63 9.72 -21.95
C PRO A 554 1.25 10.47 -23.24
N LYS A 555 -0.04 10.64 -23.49
CA LYS A 555 -0.52 11.42 -24.64
C LYS A 555 -1.24 12.66 -24.15
N LEU A 556 -0.58 13.82 -24.24
CA LEU A 556 -1.07 15.12 -23.77
C LEU A 556 -0.94 16.22 -24.84
N GLU A 557 -0.97 15.86 -26.10
CA GLU A 557 -0.92 16.78 -27.22
C GLU A 557 -2.22 16.75 -28.02
N PRO A 558 -2.62 17.89 -28.63
CA PRO A 558 -1.98 19.22 -28.60
C PRO A 558 -2.15 19.92 -27.24
N LEU A 559 -1.15 20.72 -26.81
CA LEU A 559 -1.26 21.55 -25.62
C LEU A 559 -2.10 22.82 -25.95
N PRO A 560 -3.21 23.06 -25.24
CA PRO A 560 -3.99 24.28 -25.44
C PRO A 560 -3.29 25.48 -24.81
N GLY A 561 -3.54 26.68 -25.31
CA GLY A 561 -2.99 27.93 -24.78
C GLY A 561 -3.57 28.36 -23.40
N ASN A 562 -4.50 27.60 -22.84
CA ASN A 562 -5.23 27.90 -21.62
C ASN A 562 -5.13 26.72 -20.63
N SER A 563 -4.67 26.99 -19.43
CA SER A 563 -4.50 25.99 -18.37
C SER A 563 -5.82 25.34 -17.92
N VAL A 564 -6.95 26.06 -17.96
CA VAL A 564 -8.27 25.50 -17.60
C VAL A 564 -8.68 24.46 -18.63
N THR A 565 -8.52 24.73 -19.92
CA THR A 565 -8.80 23.78 -21.01
C THR A 565 -7.87 22.57 -20.92
N PHE A 566 -6.58 22.76 -20.59
CA PHE A 566 -5.64 21.66 -20.38
C PHE A 566 -6.08 20.78 -19.21
N PHE A 567 -6.44 21.39 -18.08
CA PHE A 567 -6.92 20.68 -16.90
C PHE A 567 -8.19 19.89 -17.22
N GLN A 568 -9.18 20.50 -17.92
CA GLN A 568 -10.40 19.81 -18.33
C GLN A 568 -10.09 18.62 -19.25
N GLY A 569 -9.23 18.78 -20.25
CA GLY A 569 -8.83 17.71 -21.15
C GLY A 569 -8.16 16.53 -20.41
N MET A 570 -7.37 16.81 -19.38
CA MET A 570 -6.81 15.75 -18.53
C MET A 570 -7.90 15.00 -17.73
N LEU A 571 -8.88 15.74 -17.18
CA LEU A 571 -10.02 15.13 -16.45
C LEU A 571 -10.88 14.27 -17.38
N GLU A 572 -11.13 14.75 -18.62
CA GLU A 572 -11.83 14.00 -19.68
C GLU A 572 -11.05 12.73 -20.08
N GLY A 573 -9.74 12.84 -20.25
CA GLY A 573 -8.86 11.69 -20.54
C GLY A 573 -8.92 10.62 -19.48
N ILE A 574 -8.84 10.98 -18.19
CA ILE A 574 -8.96 10.02 -17.08
C ILE A 574 -10.37 9.41 -17.03
N ALA A 575 -11.43 10.19 -17.28
CA ALA A 575 -12.79 9.70 -17.38
C ALA A 575 -12.96 8.70 -18.54
N LYS A 576 -12.29 8.91 -19.66
CA LYS A 576 -12.28 7.98 -20.79
C LYS A 576 -11.58 6.67 -20.45
N ILE A 577 -10.44 6.71 -19.75
CA ILE A 577 -9.74 5.52 -19.25
C ILE A 577 -10.66 4.71 -18.33
N GLU A 578 -11.40 5.39 -17.45
CA GLU A 578 -12.38 4.75 -16.57
C GLU A 578 -13.49 4.05 -17.39
N ALA A 579 -14.06 4.73 -18.36
CA ALA A 579 -15.11 4.17 -19.23
C ALA A 579 -14.59 2.96 -20.01
N ASP A 580 -13.40 3.05 -20.59
CA ASP A 580 -12.76 1.95 -21.31
C ASP A 580 -12.50 0.76 -20.39
N GLY A 581 -12.12 1.01 -19.14
CA GLY A 581 -11.94 -0.01 -18.12
C GLY A 581 -13.24 -0.77 -17.82
N TYR A 582 -14.35 -0.10 -17.58
CA TYR A 582 -15.66 -0.76 -17.38
C TYR A 582 -16.13 -1.49 -18.63
N GLN A 583 -15.91 -0.91 -19.83
CA GLN A 583 -16.22 -1.59 -21.09
C GLN A 583 -15.38 -2.86 -21.28
N LEU A 584 -14.10 -2.84 -20.92
CA LEU A 584 -13.24 -4.01 -20.97
C LEU A 584 -13.78 -5.11 -20.03
N LEU A 585 -14.13 -4.78 -18.79
CA LEU A 585 -14.72 -5.75 -17.85
C LEU A 585 -16.00 -6.37 -18.44
N HIS A 586 -16.82 -5.57 -19.12
CA HIS A 586 -18.02 -6.10 -19.79
C HIS A 586 -17.66 -7.01 -20.98
N LYS A 587 -16.69 -6.63 -21.83
CA LYS A 587 -16.21 -7.47 -22.96
C LYS A 587 -15.62 -8.79 -22.49
N LEU A 588 -14.97 -8.84 -21.33
CA LEU A 588 -14.46 -10.05 -20.70
C LEU A 588 -15.59 -10.91 -20.11
N GLY A 589 -16.85 -10.47 -20.25
CA GLY A 589 -18.05 -11.20 -19.87
C GLY A 589 -18.61 -10.82 -18.50
N GLY A 590 -18.17 -9.73 -17.90
CA GLY A 590 -18.79 -9.12 -16.72
C GLY A 590 -20.14 -8.46 -17.03
N PRO A 591 -20.90 -8.08 -16.01
CA PRO A 591 -22.12 -7.30 -16.21
C PRO A 591 -21.79 -5.91 -16.78
N ALA A 592 -22.76 -5.29 -17.45
CA ALA A 592 -22.68 -3.87 -17.70
C ALA A 592 -22.70 -3.11 -16.35
N VAL A 593 -21.91 -2.05 -16.24
CA VAL A 593 -21.93 -1.19 -15.05
C VAL A 593 -23.28 -0.49 -14.97
N ARG A 594 -23.91 -0.53 -13.79
CA ARG A 594 -25.25 0.01 -13.55
C ARG A 594 -25.22 1.37 -12.86
N GLU A 595 -24.41 1.47 -11.85
CA GLU A 595 -24.13 2.70 -11.09
C GLU A 595 -22.72 2.64 -10.55
N ILE A 596 -22.11 3.79 -10.31
CA ILE A 596 -20.74 3.88 -9.77
C ILE A 596 -20.72 4.72 -8.52
N ARG A 597 -20.08 4.22 -7.48
CA ARG A 597 -19.73 5.01 -6.30
C ARG A 597 -18.26 5.42 -6.39
N THR A 598 -17.99 6.69 -6.09
CA THR A 598 -16.64 7.22 -6.23
C THR A 598 -16.03 7.50 -4.88
N THR A 599 -14.82 6.97 -4.64
CA THR A 599 -14.01 7.22 -3.45
C THR A 599 -12.70 7.93 -3.81
N GLY A 600 -11.95 8.39 -2.82
CA GLY A 600 -10.67 9.07 -3.01
C GLY A 600 -10.79 10.57 -3.27
N GLY A 601 -9.65 11.25 -3.38
CA GLY A 601 -9.59 12.72 -3.45
C GLY A 601 -10.32 13.35 -4.64
N GLY A 602 -10.32 12.67 -5.78
CA GLY A 602 -10.99 13.12 -7.00
C GLY A 602 -12.52 13.16 -6.90
N SER A 603 -13.12 12.40 -5.97
CA SER A 603 -14.57 12.40 -5.72
C SER A 603 -15.12 13.77 -5.30
N ARG A 604 -14.26 14.66 -4.82
CA ARG A 604 -14.64 15.97 -4.29
C ARG A 604 -14.77 17.06 -5.37
N ASN A 605 -14.41 16.78 -6.62
CA ASN A 605 -14.51 17.73 -7.73
C ASN A 605 -15.86 17.57 -8.45
N PRO A 606 -16.82 18.52 -8.30
CA PRO A 606 -18.15 18.38 -8.87
C PRO A 606 -18.16 18.49 -10.42
N ALA A 607 -17.25 19.27 -11.00
CA ALA A 607 -17.13 19.37 -12.44
C ALA A 607 -16.61 18.05 -13.03
N TRP A 608 -15.63 17.44 -12.40
CA TRP A 608 -15.13 16.13 -12.83
C TRP A 608 -16.19 15.03 -12.67
N GLN A 609 -17.01 15.10 -11.63
CA GLN A 609 -18.15 14.19 -11.48
C GLN A 609 -19.08 14.28 -12.72
N ARG A 610 -19.45 15.49 -13.17
CA ARG A 610 -20.30 15.68 -14.36
C ARG A 610 -19.63 15.20 -15.63
N ILE A 611 -18.35 15.50 -15.85
CA ILE A 611 -17.56 14.99 -17.00
C ILE A 611 -17.63 13.46 -17.03
N ARG A 612 -17.44 12.81 -15.89
CA ARG A 612 -17.49 11.35 -15.79
C ARG A 612 -18.89 10.78 -16.04
N GLU A 613 -19.94 11.41 -15.51
CA GLU A 613 -21.34 11.02 -15.78
C GLU A 613 -21.66 11.05 -17.27
N HIS A 614 -21.22 12.09 -17.99
CA HIS A 614 -21.36 12.18 -19.44
C HIS A 614 -20.55 11.09 -20.18
N THR A 615 -19.30 10.87 -19.76
CA THR A 615 -18.40 9.92 -20.44
C THR A 615 -18.81 8.46 -20.19
N LEU A 616 -19.26 8.14 -18.98
CA LEU A 616 -19.64 6.78 -18.57
C LEU A 616 -21.08 6.42 -18.95
N GLY A 617 -21.97 7.42 -19.10
CA GLY A 617 -23.39 7.22 -19.37
C GLY A 617 -24.16 6.57 -18.22
N VAL A 618 -23.62 6.63 -16.99
CA VAL A 618 -24.23 6.07 -15.77
C VAL A 618 -24.21 7.08 -14.64
N SER A 619 -25.13 6.93 -13.67
CA SER A 619 -25.19 7.82 -12.51
C SER A 619 -24.04 7.55 -11.53
N LEU A 620 -23.42 8.63 -11.05
CA LEU A 620 -22.41 8.58 -10.01
C LEU A 620 -23.06 8.88 -8.66
N LYS A 621 -22.79 8.03 -7.68
CA LYS A 621 -23.33 8.15 -6.32
C LYS A 621 -22.22 8.39 -5.32
N ARG A 622 -22.60 9.02 -4.20
CA ARG A 622 -21.70 9.12 -3.05
C ARG A 622 -21.56 7.75 -2.39
N PRO A 623 -20.38 7.41 -1.89
CA PRO A 623 -20.18 6.21 -1.09
C PRO A 623 -20.91 6.34 0.24
N VAL A 624 -21.33 5.22 0.84
CA VAL A 624 -21.88 5.17 2.19
C VAL A 624 -20.80 5.58 3.21
N SER A 625 -19.59 5.03 3.02
CA SER A 625 -18.40 5.42 3.76
C SER A 625 -17.17 5.36 2.85
N GLU A 626 -16.18 6.24 3.10
CA GLU A 626 -14.87 6.19 2.42
C GLU A 626 -13.83 5.36 3.21
N MET A 627 -14.20 4.85 4.39
CA MET A 627 -13.28 4.13 5.28
C MET A 627 -13.39 2.62 5.08
N ALA A 628 -12.30 1.95 4.72
CA ALA A 628 -12.23 0.49 4.60
C ALA A 628 -12.62 -0.20 5.93
N ALA A 629 -12.22 0.35 7.07
CA ALA A 629 -12.63 -0.13 8.39
C ALA A 629 -14.16 -0.27 8.56
N TYR A 630 -14.96 0.59 7.92
CA TYR A 630 -16.42 0.44 7.91
C TYR A 630 -16.84 -0.83 7.16
N GLY A 631 -16.19 -1.14 6.03
CA GLY A 631 -16.42 -2.38 5.28
C GLY A 631 -16.06 -3.63 6.08
N ALA A 632 -14.94 -3.60 6.81
CA ALA A 632 -14.58 -4.66 7.75
C ALA A 632 -15.63 -4.80 8.88
N ALA A 633 -16.15 -3.68 9.41
CA ALA A 633 -17.21 -3.72 10.42
C ALA A 633 -18.51 -4.37 9.89
N LEU A 634 -18.85 -4.17 8.60
CA LEU A 634 -19.97 -4.85 7.95
C LEU A 634 -19.77 -6.37 7.85
N LEU A 635 -18.51 -6.84 7.63
CA LEU A 635 -18.17 -8.26 7.70
C LEU A 635 -18.36 -8.79 9.12
N ALA A 636 -17.86 -8.06 10.13
CA ALA A 636 -18.04 -8.43 11.53
C ALA A 636 -19.53 -8.54 11.92
N ALA A 637 -20.36 -7.64 11.40
CA ALA A 637 -21.82 -7.62 11.64
C ALA A 637 -22.61 -8.69 10.85
N GLY A 638 -21.94 -9.52 10.03
CA GLY A 638 -22.62 -10.52 9.18
C GLY A 638 -23.50 -9.91 8.10
N ARG A 639 -23.24 -8.68 7.68
CA ARG A 639 -24.05 -7.95 6.68
C ARG A 639 -23.57 -8.17 5.23
N VAL A 640 -22.66 -9.09 5.05
CA VAL A 640 -22.16 -9.52 3.75
C VAL A 640 -22.63 -10.95 3.50
N GLU A 641 -23.14 -11.21 2.31
CA GLU A 641 -23.66 -12.52 1.92
C GLU A 641 -22.58 -13.60 2.11
N LYS A 642 -22.88 -14.64 2.88
CA LYS A 642 -21.97 -15.78 3.05
C LYS A 642 -22.05 -16.71 1.83
N PRO A 643 -20.96 -17.39 1.47
CA PRO A 643 -21.02 -18.42 0.42
C PRO A 643 -21.90 -19.58 0.89
N THR A 644 -22.81 -19.99 0.04
CA THR A 644 -23.57 -21.25 0.19
C THR A 644 -22.72 -22.45 -0.13
#